data_4727d9149d892809b85f731c28983494
#
_entry.id   4727d9149d892809b85f731c28983494
#
_cell.length_a   1.000
_cell.length_b   1.000
_cell.length_c   1.000
_cell.angle_alpha   90.00
_cell.angle_beta   90.00
_cell.angle_gamma   90.00
#
_symmetry.space_group_name_H-M   'P 1'
#
loop_
_entity.id
_entity.type
_entity.pdbx_description
1 polymer ?
#
loop_
_entity_poly.entity_id
_entity_poly.type
_entity_poly.pdbx_seq_one_letter_code
_entity_poly.pdbx_strand_id
1 'polypeptide(L)'
;MRGLPLAAGAAIALAFMIDPTAAGAAGPATPAPDAAAWSPEAIFIAELGLLLLVGRVMGEAARRIGQPPVMGQLIGGLLLGPSLFGWLWPSAQHALFPDAAVQRSMLDAVSQLGILMLLLLTGMETDLGLVRRVGRAAVTVTLAGIAVPFIFGFALGEWLPAALLPKPDARLVTAIFLGTALSVSSVNIVAVVVRDMNFMRRDIGQIIVASAILEDAVCWVIIAIAFGLASAGALDVWSIGRAIVGTAAFMAVSLTLGRPLVFRLIRWANDSFLTDFPVITVILIVMIVMALATQFIGVHTFLGAFVAGILIGESPILTRHIDEALRGLIIALFMPVFFGLSGLRADLTIFAHADLALLGLGLVLIASIGKFLGAFIGGKIGGLSRAESLALGCGMNARGSSQVIVATMGLSMGVLNRDFFTLIVGTAVITTVAMPPMLRRALARVPLRKKERLRLEREELDAKGFVTNLERLLLAADDSANGKLAARIVGAIAGSGQKPTTILDLSEVGRGGAGKKAKAPASAKRAAATANGEDSKLAVETAAEAVITLEAHPDEERAGGVDVITRAHGSLDPEAVAGEARKGYDLLVIGIGKTRERKSGFSKEISQIAEGFDGPIAVVDAHRESSRPAKPHGRILIPVNGTDVSRRAVEVGLTLARAEDAEITVLYVTRAVANRRSRKGAPRRRALRRHERAVLSDIAALAERYEVTMRTETRVNVAPDAAIVGEAKQGYDLVVLGVSRRPGDTLFFGNTATAVLDRSKVSNLFVAS
;
A
#
# COMPACT_ATOMS: atom_id res chain seq x y z
N MET A 1 -18.79 -21.27 11.29
CA MET A 1 -19.22 -22.66 11.03
C MET A 1 -20.47 -22.82 10.12
N ARG A 2 -21.23 -21.77 9.78
CA ARG A 2 -22.39 -21.88 8.85
C ARG A 2 -22.03 -22.02 7.36
N GLY A 3 -20.78 -21.80 6.95
CA GLY A 3 -20.37 -21.90 5.54
C GLY A 3 -19.76 -23.25 5.12
N LEU A 4 -19.29 -24.09 6.07
CA LEU A 4 -18.71 -25.40 5.75
C LEU A 4 -19.76 -26.35 5.10
N PRO A 5 -21.01 -26.46 5.62
CA PRO A 5 -22.02 -27.31 4.99
C PRO A 5 -22.46 -26.79 3.62
N LEU A 6 -22.41 -25.47 3.37
CA LEU A 6 -22.75 -24.89 2.06
C LEU A 6 -21.67 -25.19 0.99
N ALA A 7 -20.39 -25.16 1.35
CA ALA A 7 -19.31 -25.47 0.42
C ALA A 7 -19.28 -26.99 0.11
N ALA A 8 -19.47 -27.83 1.11
CA ALA A 8 -19.61 -29.27 0.89
C ALA A 8 -20.89 -29.60 0.09
N GLY A 9 -22.00 -28.94 0.38
CA GLY A 9 -23.26 -29.10 -0.37
C GLY A 9 -23.14 -28.66 -1.83
N ALA A 10 -22.44 -27.54 -2.11
CA ALA A 10 -22.20 -27.07 -3.48
C ALA A 10 -21.27 -28.02 -4.25
N ALA A 11 -20.21 -28.56 -3.62
CA ALA A 11 -19.33 -29.55 -4.23
C ALA A 11 -20.09 -30.87 -4.53
N ILE A 12 -20.93 -31.31 -3.60
CA ILE A 12 -21.79 -32.50 -3.78
C ILE A 12 -22.83 -32.24 -4.89
N ALA A 13 -23.49 -31.09 -4.92
CA ALA A 13 -24.46 -30.75 -5.95
C ALA A 13 -23.80 -30.63 -7.33
N LEU A 14 -22.58 -30.05 -7.42
CA LEU A 14 -21.85 -29.97 -8.67
C LEU A 14 -21.37 -31.37 -9.14
N ALA A 15 -20.95 -32.23 -8.21
CA ALA A 15 -20.56 -33.60 -8.51
C ALA A 15 -21.78 -34.43 -9.04
N PHE A 16 -22.97 -34.26 -8.46
CA PHE A 16 -24.20 -34.89 -8.97
C PHE A 16 -24.66 -34.35 -10.34
N MET A 17 -24.34 -33.08 -10.66
CA MET A 17 -24.63 -32.52 -11.98
C MET A 17 -23.68 -33.02 -13.07
N ILE A 18 -22.45 -33.41 -12.69
CA ILE A 18 -21.37 -33.83 -13.63
C ILE A 18 -21.41 -35.36 -13.84
N ASP A 19 -21.86 -36.16 -12.87
CA ASP A 19 -21.92 -37.62 -12.97
C ASP A 19 -23.35 -38.12 -13.13
N PRO A 20 -23.86 -38.33 -14.38
CA PRO A 20 -25.16 -38.84 -14.64
C PRO A 20 -25.35 -40.34 -14.27
N THR A 21 -24.27 -41.06 -13.92
CA THR A 21 -24.31 -42.48 -13.56
C THR A 21 -24.73 -42.72 -12.12
N ALA A 22 -24.74 -41.70 -11.27
CA ALA A 22 -25.15 -41.79 -9.87
C ALA A 22 -26.68 -41.92 -9.68
N ALA A 23 -27.49 -41.81 -10.74
CA ALA A 23 -28.95 -41.78 -10.69
C ALA A 23 -29.64 -42.94 -11.43
N GLY A 24 -29.14 -44.20 -11.35
CA GLY A 24 -29.97 -45.25 -11.89
C GLY A 24 -29.33 -46.58 -12.25
N ALA A 25 -29.41 -47.50 -11.36
CA ALA A 25 -29.33 -48.93 -11.68
C ALA A 25 -30.71 -49.41 -12.16
N ALA A 26 -30.91 -49.57 -13.50
CA ALA A 26 -31.94 -50.48 -14.05
C ALA A 26 -31.89 -50.53 -15.59
N GLY A 27 -31.57 -51.72 -16.15
CA GLY A 27 -31.98 -52.19 -17.46
C GLY A 27 -31.01 -52.09 -18.63
N PRO A 28 -31.01 -53.04 -19.58
CA PRO A 28 -30.09 -53.03 -20.70
C PRO A 28 -30.46 -51.95 -21.71
N ALA A 29 -29.59 -50.93 -21.79
CA ALA A 29 -29.82 -49.78 -22.64
C ALA A 29 -29.20 -49.98 -24.03
N THR A 30 -29.99 -49.72 -25.04
CA THR A 30 -29.54 -49.29 -26.38
C THR A 30 -28.56 -48.15 -26.29
N PRO A 31 -27.53 -48.04 -27.17
CA PRO A 31 -26.64 -46.90 -27.11
C PRO A 31 -27.43 -45.61 -27.39
N ALA A 32 -27.68 -44.87 -26.32
CA ALA A 32 -28.19 -43.53 -26.43
C ALA A 32 -27.12 -42.62 -27.00
N PRO A 33 -27.44 -41.61 -27.86
CA PRO A 33 -26.50 -40.62 -28.30
C PRO A 33 -25.92 -39.92 -27.07
N ASP A 34 -24.62 -39.73 -27.08
CA ASP A 34 -23.77 -39.15 -26.02
C ASP A 34 -24.55 -38.23 -25.09
N ALA A 35 -24.92 -38.76 -23.93
CA ALA A 35 -25.44 -37.94 -22.83
C ALA A 35 -24.35 -36.92 -22.53
N ALA A 36 -24.66 -35.66 -22.71
CA ALA A 36 -23.81 -34.49 -22.79
C ALA A 36 -22.65 -34.57 -21.81
N ALA A 37 -21.55 -35.17 -22.27
CA ALA A 37 -20.25 -35.01 -21.57
C ALA A 37 -19.95 -33.53 -21.57
N TRP A 38 -19.75 -32.94 -20.41
CA TRP A 38 -19.41 -31.53 -20.27
C TRP A 38 -18.16 -31.25 -21.10
N SER A 39 -18.18 -30.14 -21.86
CA SER A 39 -17.00 -29.75 -22.63
C SER A 39 -15.83 -29.46 -21.66
N PRO A 40 -14.57 -29.63 -22.11
CA PRO A 40 -13.41 -29.31 -21.28
C PRO A 40 -13.46 -27.90 -20.71
N GLU A 41 -14.00 -26.93 -21.45
CA GLU A 41 -14.17 -25.55 -21.02
C GLU A 41 -15.17 -25.43 -19.87
N ALA A 42 -16.29 -26.17 -19.93
CA ALA A 42 -17.31 -26.15 -18.88
C ALA A 42 -16.78 -26.78 -17.59
N ILE A 43 -16.02 -27.88 -17.68
CA ILE A 43 -15.35 -28.50 -16.54
C ILE A 43 -14.33 -27.53 -15.94
N PHE A 44 -13.52 -26.88 -16.76
CA PHE A 44 -12.54 -25.87 -16.29
C PHE A 44 -13.21 -24.72 -15.54
N ILE A 45 -14.34 -24.20 -16.04
CA ILE A 45 -15.10 -23.14 -15.35
C ILE A 45 -15.63 -23.64 -13.99
N ALA A 46 -16.11 -24.89 -13.95
CA ALA A 46 -16.61 -25.52 -12.72
C ALA A 46 -15.47 -25.70 -11.69
N GLU A 47 -14.31 -26.20 -12.12
CA GLU A 47 -13.10 -26.32 -11.28
C GLU A 47 -12.67 -24.98 -10.72
N LEU A 48 -12.60 -23.94 -11.57
CA LEU A 48 -12.23 -22.58 -11.18
C LEU A 48 -13.23 -22.04 -10.15
N GLY A 49 -14.53 -22.18 -10.39
CA GLY A 49 -15.58 -21.76 -9.46
C GLY A 49 -15.49 -22.49 -8.12
N LEU A 50 -15.22 -23.77 -8.13
CA LEU A 50 -15.08 -24.59 -6.92
C LEU A 50 -13.82 -24.19 -6.12
N LEU A 51 -12.68 -24.01 -6.79
CA LEU A 51 -11.45 -23.55 -6.14
C LEU A 51 -11.62 -22.18 -5.51
N LEU A 52 -12.31 -21.25 -6.18
CA LEU A 52 -12.64 -19.93 -5.64
C LEU A 52 -13.53 -20.03 -4.40
N LEU A 53 -14.61 -20.81 -4.48
CA LEU A 53 -15.56 -20.97 -3.39
C LEU A 53 -14.90 -21.60 -2.15
N VAL A 54 -14.27 -22.76 -2.33
CA VAL A 54 -13.61 -23.49 -1.25
C VAL A 54 -12.44 -22.69 -0.69
N GLY A 55 -11.62 -22.11 -1.57
CA GLY A 55 -10.50 -21.25 -1.18
C GLY A 55 -10.97 -20.04 -0.37
N ARG A 56 -12.08 -19.40 -0.75
CA ARG A 56 -12.63 -18.26 -0.01
C ARG A 56 -13.19 -18.67 1.35
N VAL A 57 -13.95 -19.73 1.40
CA VAL A 57 -14.58 -20.25 2.66
C VAL A 57 -13.49 -20.68 3.64
N MET A 58 -12.54 -21.48 3.19
CA MET A 58 -11.45 -21.99 4.02
C MET A 58 -10.47 -20.89 4.43
N GLY A 59 -10.19 -19.91 3.54
CA GLY A 59 -9.39 -18.73 3.85
C GLY A 59 -10.04 -17.88 4.95
N GLU A 60 -11.36 -17.67 4.88
CA GLU A 60 -12.10 -16.96 5.92
C GLU A 60 -12.13 -17.73 7.24
N ALA A 61 -12.30 -19.07 7.18
CA ALA A 61 -12.23 -19.92 8.37
C ALA A 61 -10.86 -19.85 9.05
N ALA A 62 -9.76 -19.90 8.27
CA ALA A 62 -8.41 -19.74 8.77
C ALA A 62 -8.22 -18.38 9.47
N ARG A 63 -8.71 -17.29 8.85
CA ARG A 63 -8.63 -15.94 9.42
C ARG A 63 -9.34 -15.84 10.78
N ARG A 64 -10.50 -16.49 10.93
CA ARG A 64 -11.25 -16.49 12.19
C ARG A 64 -10.53 -17.19 13.35
N ILE A 65 -9.66 -18.15 13.05
CA ILE A 65 -8.82 -18.82 14.05
C ILE A 65 -7.43 -18.17 14.20
N GLY A 66 -7.24 -16.98 13.60
CA GLY A 66 -5.98 -16.22 13.68
C GLY A 66 -4.86 -16.79 12.81
N GLN A 67 -5.19 -17.55 11.77
CA GLN A 67 -4.26 -18.08 10.77
C GLN A 67 -4.34 -17.28 9.47
N PRO A 68 -3.24 -17.22 8.69
CA PRO A 68 -3.24 -16.56 7.38
C PRO A 68 -4.25 -17.18 6.40
N PRO A 69 -5.01 -16.40 5.63
CA PRO A 69 -5.99 -16.92 4.66
C PRO A 69 -5.40 -17.89 3.64
N VAL A 70 -4.14 -17.69 3.24
CA VAL A 70 -3.39 -18.56 2.33
C VAL A 70 -3.35 -20.02 2.81
N MET A 71 -3.20 -20.23 4.12
CA MET A 71 -3.22 -21.57 4.70
C MET A 71 -4.58 -22.23 4.54
N GLY A 72 -5.66 -21.47 4.75
CA GLY A 72 -7.01 -21.98 4.51
C GLY A 72 -7.25 -22.36 3.05
N GLN A 73 -6.77 -21.55 2.11
CA GLN A 73 -6.88 -21.81 0.66
C GLN A 73 -6.13 -23.09 0.27
N LEU A 74 -4.90 -23.26 0.77
CA LEU A 74 -4.08 -24.44 0.52
C LEU A 74 -4.72 -25.70 1.12
N ILE A 75 -5.19 -25.63 2.36
CA ILE A 75 -5.92 -26.72 3.02
C ILE A 75 -7.22 -27.03 2.26
N GLY A 76 -7.93 -26.01 1.76
CA GLY A 76 -9.11 -26.19 0.92
C GLY A 76 -8.82 -27.00 -0.34
N GLY A 77 -7.68 -26.73 -1.01
CA GLY A 77 -7.21 -27.52 -2.13
C GLY A 77 -6.84 -28.96 -1.75
N LEU A 78 -6.15 -29.15 -0.62
CA LEU A 78 -5.85 -30.50 -0.08
C LEU A 78 -7.13 -31.31 0.20
N LEU A 79 -8.19 -30.66 0.69
CA LEU A 79 -9.48 -31.31 0.92
C LEU A 79 -10.18 -31.74 -0.37
N LEU A 80 -10.03 -30.94 -1.44
CA LEU A 80 -10.57 -31.26 -2.78
C LEU A 80 -9.71 -32.27 -3.55
N GLY A 81 -8.48 -32.46 -3.13
CA GLY A 81 -7.52 -33.35 -3.75
C GLY A 81 -7.74 -34.85 -3.44
N PRO A 82 -6.77 -35.67 -3.87
CA PRO A 82 -6.80 -37.11 -3.63
C PRO A 82 -6.80 -37.46 -2.14
N SER A 83 -6.31 -36.54 -1.31
CA SER A 83 -6.11 -36.76 0.14
C SER A 83 -7.38 -37.00 0.92
N LEU A 84 -8.47 -36.29 0.60
CA LEU A 84 -9.75 -36.44 1.31
C LEU A 84 -10.90 -36.71 0.34
N PHE A 85 -11.16 -35.82 -0.63
CA PHE A 85 -12.30 -35.96 -1.54
C PHE A 85 -12.12 -37.16 -2.47
N GLY A 86 -10.89 -37.38 -2.98
CA GLY A 86 -10.55 -38.54 -3.80
C GLY A 86 -10.59 -39.88 -3.00
N TRP A 87 -10.29 -39.82 -1.70
CA TRP A 87 -10.41 -40.99 -0.81
C TRP A 87 -11.87 -41.30 -0.45
N LEU A 88 -12.72 -40.28 -0.18
CA LEU A 88 -14.11 -40.44 0.19
C LEU A 88 -15.01 -40.77 -1.01
N TRP A 89 -14.76 -40.15 -2.17
CA TRP A 89 -15.59 -40.27 -3.36
C TRP A 89 -14.76 -40.20 -4.64
N PRO A 90 -14.02 -41.28 -4.99
CA PRO A 90 -13.08 -41.28 -6.13
C PRO A 90 -13.71 -40.93 -7.47
N SER A 91 -14.92 -41.47 -7.78
CA SER A 91 -15.62 -41.21 -9.03
C SER A 91 -15.98 -39.74 -9.22
N ALA A 92 -16.44 -39.07 -8.18
CA ALA A 92 -16.80 -37.68 -8.23
C ALA A 92 -15.56 -36.78 -8.35
N GLN A 93 -14.47 -37.15 -7.69
CA GLN A 93 -13.19 -36.41 -7.80
C GLN A 93 -12.63 -36.48 -9.21
N HIS A 94 -12.62 -37.69 -9.84
CA HIS A 94 -12.17 -37.86 -11.23
C HIS A 94 -13.10 -37.18 -12.25
N ALA A 95 -14.40 -37.10 -11.97
CA ALA A 95 -15.33 -36.37 -12.84
C ALA A 95 -15.13 -34.85 -12.77
N LEU A 96 -14.85 -34.30 -11.57
CA LEU A 96 -14.58 -32.88 -11.35
C LEU A 96 -13.19 -32.45 -11.77
N PHE A 97 -12.17 -33.30 -11.57
CA PHE A 97 -10.76 -33.04 -11.86
C PHE A 97 -10.21 -34.17 -12.77
N PRO A 98 -10.63 -34.24 -14.04
CA PRO A 98 -10.20 -35.28 -14.94
C PRO A 98 -8.72 -35.12 -15.30
N ASP A 99 -8.02 -36.26 -15.41
CA ASP A 99 -6.61 -36.32 -15.77
C ASP A 99 -6.33 -36.07 -17.26
N ALA A 100 -7.20 -35.32 -17.95
CA ALA A 100 -7.04 -34.99 -19.36
C ALA A 100 -5.92 -33.94 -19.56
N ALA A 101 -5.11 -34.09 -20.60
CA ALA A 101 -3.98 -33.20 -20.92
C ALA A 101 -4.47 -31.77 -21.16
N VAL A 102 -5.60 -31.58 -21.84
CA VAL A 102 -6.21 -30.27 -22.12
C VAL A 102 -6.57 -29.56 -20.82
N GLN A 103 -7.22 -30.28 -19.90
CA GLN A 103 -7.65 -29.74 -18.60
C GLN A 103 -6.46 -29.29 -17.76
N ARG A 104 -5.43 -30.16 -17.68
CA ARG A 104 -4.18 -29.78 -16.97
C ARG A 104 -3.55 -28.55 -17.56
N SER A 105 -3.49 -28.40 -18.89
CA SER A 105 -2.90 -27.24 -19.55
C SER A 105 -3.66 -25.94 -19.25
N MET A 106 -4.99 -25.98 -19.19
CA MET A 106 -5.81 -24.83 -18.83
C MET A 106 -5.57 -24.38 -17.38
N LEU A 107 -5.57 -25.33 -16.44
CA LEU A 107 -5.27 -25.05 -15.03
C LEU A 107 -3.83 -24.55 -14.82
N ASP A 108 -2.86 -25.14 -15.55
CA ASP A 108 -1.46 -24.73 -15.51
C ASP A 108 -1.28 -23.30 -16.02
N ALA A 109 -1.96 -22.92 -17.10
CA ALA A 109 -1.90 -21.57 -17.64
C ALA A 109 -2.42 -20.52 -16.62
N VAL A 110 -3.57 -20.79 -15.99
CA VAL A 110 -4.12 -19.89 -14.95
C VAL A 110 -3.23 -19.88 -13.71
N SER A 111 -2.68 -21.02 -13.32
CA SER A 111 -1.73 -21.11 -12.20
C SER A 111 -0.47 -20.29 -12.45
N GLN A 112 0.12 -20.38 -13.65
CA GLN A 112 1.30 -19.59 -14.03
C GLN A 112 1.01 -18.09 -14.02
N LEU A 113 -0.13 -17.67 -14.59
CA LEU A 113 -0.56 -16.28 -14.52
C LEU A 113 -0.77 -15.84 -13.07
N GLY A 114 -1.37 -16.71 -12.25
CA GLY A 114 -1.54 -16.47 -10.82
C GLY A 114 -0.22 -16.26 -10.08
N ILE A 115 0.80 -17.07 -10.40
CA ILE A 115 2.15 -16.89 -9.84
C ILE A 115 2.75 -15.55 -10.26
N LEU A 116 2.68 -15.16 -11.54
CA LEU A 116 3.19 -13.88 -12.01
C LEU A 116 2.52 -12.69 -11.28
N MET A 117 1.21 -12.74 -11.11
CA MET A 117 0.44 -11.73 -10.37
C MET A 117 0.80 -11.67 -8.89
N LEU A 118 0.98 -12.84 -8.25
CA LEU A 118 1.42 -12.91 -6.85
C LEU A 118 2.84 -12.38 -6.67
N LEU A 119 3.73 -12.63 -7.63
CA LEU A 119 5.10 -12.11 -7.61
C LEU A 119 5.16 -10.60 -7.87
N LEU A 120 4.33 -10.10 -8.78
CA LEU A 120 4.13 -8.67 -8.96
C LEU A 120 3.72 -8.01 -7.63
N LEU A 121 2.70 -8.56 -6.96
CA LEU A 121 2.24 -8.05 -5.67
C LEU A 121 3.33 -8.12 -4.59
N THR A 122 4.04 -9.24 -4.49
CA THR A 122 5.15 -9.41 -3.53
C THR A 122 6.26 -8.40 -3.80
N GLY A 123 6.58 -8.15 -5.08
CA GLY A 123 7.52 -7.11 -5.49
C GLY A 123 7.06 -5.71 -5.09
N MET A 124 5.79 -5.36 -5.31
CA MET A 124 5.21 -4.07 -4.92
C MET A 124 5.23 -3.84 -3.39
N GLU A 125 5.11 -4.91 -2.60
CA GLU A 125 5.20 -4.88 -1.14
C GLU A 125 6.64 -4.76 -0.62
N THR A 126 7.64 -4.87 -1.51
CA THR A 126 9.07 -4.82 -1.16
C THR A 126 9.53 -3.39 -0.94
N ASP A 127 9.65 -2.95 0.32
CA ASP A 127 10.13 -1.62 0.70
C ASP A 127 11.66 -1.63 0.87
N LEU A 128 12.40 -1.21 -0.18
CA LEU A 128 13.85 -1.08 -0.13
C LEU A 128 14.31 0.07 0.81
N GLY A 129 13.46 1.05 1.07
CA GLY A 129 13.72 2.12 2.05
C GLY A 129 13.79 1.56 3.47
N LEU A 130 12.89 0.64 3.82
CA LEU A 130 12.92 -0.06 5.11
C LEU A 130 14.22 -0.85 5.30
N VAL A 131 14.66 -1.57 4.26
CA VAL A 131 15.91 -2.33 4.27
C VAL A 131 17.11 -1.43 4.54
N ARG A 132 17.18 -0.26 3.91
CA ARG A 132 18.26 0.72 4.14
C ARG A 132 18.25 1.28 5.56
N ARG A 133 17.08 1.51 6.16
CA ARG A 133 16.94 2.06 7.52
C ARG A 133 17.34 1.07 8.60
N VAL A 134 17.01 -0.21 8.44
CA VAL A 134 17.28 -1.25 9.45
C VAL A 134 18.74 -1.72 9.43
N GLY A 135 19.44 -1.55 8.30
CA GLY A 135 20.88 -1.63 8.18
C GLY A 135 21.48 -3.02 8.49
N ARG A 136 22.59 -3.03 9.22
CA ARG A 136 23.45 -4.20 9.44
C ARG A 136 22.72 -5.40 10.02
N ALA A 137 21.77 -5.20 10.95
CA ALA A 137 21.06 -6.28 11.60
C ALA A 137 20.19 -7.11 10.63
N ALA A 138 19.47 -6.44 9.72
CA ALA A 138 18.67 -7.13 8.70
C ALA A 138 19.56 -7.96 7.76
N VAL A 139 20.69 -7.41 7.31
CA VAL A 139 21.62 -8.10 6.41
C VAL A 139 22.21 -9.35 7.07
N THR A 140 22.68 -9.27 8.33
CA THR A 140 23.26 -10.43 9.03
C THR A 140 22.22 -11.52 9.30
N VAL A 141 20.98 -11.13 9.62
CA VAL A 141 19.88 -12.07 9.80
C VAL A 141 19.52 -12.77 8.48
N THR A 142 19.44 -12.01 7.40
CA THR A 142 19.17 -12.54 6.06
C THR A 142 20.24 -13.53 5.62
N LEU A 143 21.52 -13.14 5.68
CA LEU A 143 22.63 -14.01 5.24
C LEU A 143 22.67 -15.31 6.03
N ALA A 144 22.61 -15.26 7.37
CA ALA A 144 22.61 -16.45 8.19
C ALA A 144 21.27 -17.23 8.07
N GLY A 145 20.15 -16.52 7.94
CA GLY A 145 18.80 -17.07 7.76
C GLY A 145 18.59 -17.79 6.42
N ILE A 146 19.41 -17.48 5.41
CA ILE A 146 19.47 -18.22 4.15
C ILE A 146 20.54 -19.32 4.22
N ALA A 147 21.76 -18.99 4.62
CA ALA A 147 22.89 -19.91 4.51
C ALA A 147 22.69 -21.18 5.35
N VAL A 148 22.23 -21.06 6.59
CA VAL A 148 22.09 -22.24 7.47
C VAL A 148 21.03 -23.23 6.96
N PRO A 149 19.76 -22.82 6.70
CA PRO A 149 18.78 -23.76 6.19
C PRO A 149 19.09 -24.24 4.75
N PHE A 150 19.78 -23.41 3.94
CA PHE A 150 20.25 -23.82 2.61
C PHE A 150 21.25 -24.97 2.71
N ILE A 151 22.27 -24.85 3.58
CA ILE A 151 23.26 -25.92 3.80
C ILE A 151 22.58 -27.21 4.26
N PHE A 152 21.62 -27.12 5.17
CA PHE A 152 20.89 -28.29 5.65
C PHE A 152 20.04 -28.93 4.56
N GLY A 153 19.32 -28.12 3.77
CA GLY A 153 18.50 -28.60 2.66
C GLY A 153 19.34 -29.17 1.52
N PHE A 154 20.46 -28.52 1.21
CA PHE A 154 21.41 -28.98 0.20
C PHE A 154 22.05 -30.33 0.64
N ALA A 155 22.54 -30.43 1.85
CA ALA A 155 23.08 -31.67 2.40
C ALA A 155 22.05 -32.80 2.38
N LEU A 156 20.79 -32.50 2.78
CA LEU A 156 19.72 -33.49 2.69
C LEU A 156 19.51 -33.95 1.24
N GLY A 157 19.51 -33.03 0.26
CA GLY A 157 19.37 -33.36 -1.15
C GLY A 157 20.51 -34.25 -1.69
N GLU A 158 21.76 -33.99 -1.28
CA GLU A 158 22.91 -34.81 -1.66
C GLU A 158 22.88 -36.24 -1.05
N TRP A 159 22.33 -36.38 0.17
CA TRP A 159 22.25 -37.68 0.86
C TRP A 159 20.96 -38.45 0.58
N LEU A 160 20.04 -37.91 -0.23
CA LEU A 160 18.82 -38.61 -0.61
C LEU A 160 19.12 -39.92 -1.38
N PRO A 161 18.38 -41.01 -1.05
CA PRO A 161 18.44 -42.23 -1.84
C PRO A 161 18.10 -41.98 -3.32
N ALA A 162 18.84 -42.61 -4.24
CA ALA A 162 18.62 -42.45 -5.69
C ALA A 162 17.17 -42.78 -6.14
N ALA A 163 16.53 -43.71 -5.43
CA ALA A 163 15.13 -44.07 -5.67
C ALA A 163 14.11 -42.93 -5.44
N LEU A 164 14.46 -41.94 -4.64
CA LEU A 164 13.59 -40.77 -4.35
C LEU A 164 13.88 -39.60 -5.31
N LEU A 165 14.97 -39.65 -6.10
CA LEU A 165 15.31 -38.60 -7.05
C LEU A 165 14.51 -38.79 -8.35
N PRO A 166 13.90 -37.76 -8.94
CA PRO A 166 13.22 -37.83 -10.23
C PRO A 166 14.18 -38.26 -11.34
N LYS A 167 15.41 -37.76 -11.29
CA LYS A 167 16.52 -38.06 -12.20
C LYS A 167 17.82 -38.15 -11.41
N PRO A 168 18.53 -39.29 -11.40
CA PRO A 168 19.79 -39.43 -10.66
C PRO A 168 20.84 -38.38 -11.07
N ASP A 169 20.89 -38.05 -12.38
CA ASP A 169 21.83 -37.08 -12.94
C ASP A 169 21.55 -35.63 -12.54
N ALA A 170 20.34 -35.34 -12.02
CA ALA A 170 19.94 -34.02 -11.58
C ALA A 170 20.06 -33.80 -10.05
N ARG A 171 20.80 -34.69 -9.35
CA ARG A 171 20.96 -34.62 -7.86
C ARG A 171 21.35 -33.23 -7.37
N LEU A 172 22.37 -32.62 -7.98
CA LEU A 172 22.84 -31.29 -7.60
C LEU A 172 21.73 -30.23 -7.73
N VAL A 173 20.97 -30.26 -8.83
CA VAL A 173 19.86 -29.30 -9.04
C VAL A 173 18.75 -29.52 -8.02
N THR A 174 18.41 -30.79 -7.75
CA THR A 174 17.43 -31.15 -6.68
C THR A 174 17.90 -30.67 -5.32
N ALA A 175 19.19 -30.83 -4.98
CA ALA A 175 19.77 -30.36 -3.73
C ALA A 175 19.73 -28.84 -3.60
N ILE A 176 20.04 -28.09 -4.68
CA ILE A 176 19.91 -26.62 -4.72
C ILE A 176 18.45 -26.19 -4.53
N PHE A 177 17.49 -26.83 -5.23
CA PHE A 177 16.07 -26.55 -5.06
C PHE A 177 15.58 -26.83 -3.64
N LEU A 178 15.97 -27.94 -3.04
CA LEU A 178 15.62 -28.31 -1.68
C LEU A 178 16.22 -27.32 -0.69
N GLY A 179 17.50 -26.97 -0.84
CA GLY A 179 18.17 -25.94 -0.03
C GLY A 179 17.45 -24.60 -0.11
N THR A 180 17.06 -24.19 -1.33
CA THR A 180 16.34 -22.94 -1.54
C THR A 180 14.93 -23.01 -0.95
N ALA A 181 14.17 -24.07 -1.18
CA ALA A 181 12.84 -24.25 -0.64
C ALA A 181 12.82 -24.20 0.90
N LEU A 182 13.87 -24.73 1.56
CA LEU A 182 14.02 -24.68 3.02
C LEU A 182 14.52 -23.30 3.52
N SER A 183 15.08 -22.46 2.64
CA SER A 183 15.60 -21.14 3.02
C SER A 183 14.58 -20.02 2.92
N VAL A 184 13.55 -20.16 2.08
CA VAL A 184 12.55 -19.15 1.85
C VAL A 184 11.69 -18.90 3.08
N SER A 185 11.48 -17.61 3.43
CA SER A 185 10.49 -17.16 4.43
C SER A 185 9.37 -16.37 3.74
N SER A 186 8.16 -16.42 4.29
CA SER A 186 7.03 -15.67 3.73
C SER A 186 6.86 -14.31 4.40
N VAL A 187 7.18 -13.23 3.69
CA VAL A 187 7.00 -11.84 4.15
C VAL A 187 5.56 -11.59 4.57
N ASN A 188 4.59 -11.97 3.73
CA ASN A 188 3.18 -11.65 3.92
C ASN A 188 2.61 -12.23 5.22
N ILE A 189 3.02 -13.45 5.59
CA ILE A 189 2.56 -14.10 6.81
C ILE A 189 3.17 -13.45 8.04
N VAL A 190 4.47 -13.21 7.99
CA VAL A 190 5.21 -12.56 9.09
C VAL A 190 4.71 -11.14 9.33
N ALA A 191 4.53 -10.35 8.26
CA ALA A 191 4.05 -8.98 8.33
C ALA A 191 2.65 -8.88 8.95
N VAL A 192 1.74 -9.80 8.62
CA VAL A 192 0.39 -9.86 9.23
C VAL A 192 0.49 -10.08 10.74
N VAL A 193 1.28 -11.07 11.20
CA VAL A 193 1.41 -11.35 12.64
C VAL A 193 2.08 -10.19 13.40
N VAL A 194 3.12 -9.59 12.81
CA VAL A 194 3.82 -8.43 13.38
C VAL A 194 2.88 -7.22 13.47
N ARG A 195 2.02 -7.02 12.45
CA ARG A 195 1.00 -5.97 12.42
C ARG A 195 -0.09 -6.18 13.46
N ASP A 196 -0.65 -7.39 13.54
CA ASP A 196 -1.70 -7.74 14.51
C ASP A 196 -1.26 -7.51 15.96
N MET A 197 0.04 -7.64 16.22
CA MET A 197 0.63 -7.38 17.53
C MET A 197 1.06 -5.93 17.75
N ASN A 198 0.85 -5.02 16.79
CA ASN A 198 1.33 -3.62 16.80
C ASN A 198 2.86 -3.49 16.90
N PHE A 199 3.61 -4.44 16.34
CA PHE A 199 5.08 -4.43 16.33
C PHE A 199 5.66 -3.83 15.03
N MET A 200 4.85 -3.45 14.02
CA MET A 200 5.33 -2.89 12.74
C MET A 200 6.19 -1.64 12.92
N ARG A 201 5.90 -0.82 13.92
CA ARG A 201 6.67 0.39 14.24
C ARG A 201 7.86 0.13 15.17
N ARG A 202 7.94 -1.05 15.78
CA ARG A 202 9.04 -1.42 16.67
C ARG A 202 10.28 -1.87 15.88
N ASP A 203 11.48 -1.59 16.41
CA ASP A 203 12.75 -1.94 15.77
C ASP A 203 12.80 -3.42 15.41
N ILE A 204 12.41 -4.30 16.32
CA ILE A 204 12.40 -5.75 16.07
C ILE A 204 11.41 -6.15 14.98
N GLY A 205 10.23 -5.54 14.93
CA GLY A 205 9.24 -5.82 13.89
C GLY A 205 9.75 -5.40 12.51
N GLN A 206 10.39 -4.23 12.41
CA GLN A 206 11.01 -3.75 11.18
C GLN A 206 12.16 -4.65 10.73
N ILE A 207 13.01 -5.13 11.66
CA ILE A 207 14.08 -6.07 11.34
C ILE A 207 13.52 -7.40 10.81
N ILE A 208 12.47 -7.95 11.45
CA ILE A 208 11.84 -9.20 11.01
C ILE A 208 11.31 -9.04 9.57
N VAL A 209 10.55 -7.97 9.30
CA VAL A 209 9.95 -7.73 7.97
C VAL A 209 11.02 -7.45 6.93
N ALA A 210 11.99 -6.58 7.22
CA ALA A 210 13.08 -6.26 6.30
C ALA A 210 13.95 -7.49 5.97
N SER A 211 14.25 -8.34 6.98
CA SER A 211 14.98 -9.58 6.74
C SER A 211 14.19 -10.55 5.86
N ALA A 212 12.89 -10.68 6.07
CA ALA A 212 12.03 -11.51 5.24
C ALA A 212 11.97 -11.01 3.78
N ILE A 213 11.88 -9.70 3.57
CA ILE A 213 11.93 -9.06 2.24
C ILE A 213 13.26 -9.38 1.53
N LEU A 214 14.38 -9.21 2.23
CA LEU A 214 15.70 -9.50 1.67
C LEU A 214 15.87 -10.99 1.37
N GLU A 215 15.38 -11.88 2.23
CA GLU A 215 15.42 -13.32 2.00
C GLU A 215 14.63 -13.71 0.75
N ASP A 216 13.43 -13.18 0.57
CA ASP A 216 12.62 -13.42 -0.63
C ASP A 216 13.39 -12.98 -1.88
N ALA A 217 13.93 -11.75 -1.90
CA ALA A 217 14.69 -11.24 -3.03
C ALA A 217 15.91 -12.11 -3.39
N VAL A 218 16.70 -12.52 -2.39
CA VAL A 218 17.89 -13.38 -2.60
C VAL A 218 17.48 -14.77 -3.07
N CYS A 219 16.40 -15.33 -2.50
CA CYS A 219 15.91 -16.65 -2.91
C CYS A 219 15.46 -16.67 -4.36
N TRP A 220 14.81 -15.61 -4.87
CA TRP A 220 14.44 -15.52 -6.28
C TRP A 220 15.65 -15.49 -7.19
N VAL A 221 16.76 -14.86 -6.78
CA VAL A 221 18.03 -14.91 -7.52
C VAL A 221 18.61 -16.35 -7.53
N ILE A 222 18.61 -17.04 -6.39
CA ILE A 222 19.09 -18.42 -6.31
C ILE A 222 18.24 -19.36 -7.18
N ILE A 223 16.91 -19.20 -7.16
CA ILE A 223 15.99 -19.97 -8.01
C ILE A 223 16.25 -19.71 -9.50
N ALA A 224 16.49 -18.46 -9.86
CA ALA A 224 16.80 -18.09 -11.24
C ALA A 224 18.08 -18.77 -11.74
N ILE A 225 19.12 -18.85 -10.88
CA ILE A 225 20.35 -19.58 -11.15
C ILE A 225 20.09 -21.09 -11.24
N ALA A 226 19.34 -21.65 -10.29
CA ALA A 226 18.99 -23.07 -10.27
C ALA A 226 18.20 -23.48 -11.54
N PHE A 227 17.30 -22.59 -12.00
CA PHE A 227 16.58 -22.78 -13.26
C PHE A 227 17.51 -22.81 -14.48
N GLY A 228 18.44 -21.85 -14.57
CA GLY A 228 19.43 -21.83 -15.64
C GLY A 228 20.25 -23.11 -15.69
N LEU A 229 20.64 -23.66 -14.53
CA LEU A 229 21.34 -24.94 -14.40
C LEU A 229 20.49 -26.13 -14.85
N ALA A 230 19.23 -26.19 -14.45
CA ALA A 230 18.30 -27.26 -14.81
C ALA A 230 17.99 -27.26 -16.30
N SER A 231 17.91 -26.11 -16.96
CA SER A 231 17.59 -25.96 -18.38
C SER A 231 18.76 -26.28 -19.28
N ALA A 232 20.00 -26.17 -18.82
CA ALA A 232 21.22 -26.41 -19.62
C ALA A 232 21.51 -27.87 -19.89
N GLY A 233 20.87 -28.81 -19.19
CA GLY A 233 20.99 -30.25 -19.41
C GLY A 233 22.37 -30.87 -19.11
N ALA A 234 23.42 -30.06 -19.02
CA ALA A 234 24.78 -30.42 -18.61
C ALA A 234 25.33 -29.28 -17.74
N LEU A 235 26.18 -29.62 -16.76
CA LEU A 235 26.88 -28.65 -15.93
C LEU A 235 28.01 -27.99 -16.75
N ASP A 236 27.64 -27.14 -17.72
CA ASP A 236 28.58 -26.33 -18.45
C ASP A 236 28.84 -25.01 -17.70
N VAL A 237 30.11 -24.75 -17.44
CA VAL A 237 30.58 -23.53 -16.74
C VAL A 237 30.10 -22.25 -17.44
N TRP A 238 29.97 -22.30 -18.78
CA TRP A 238 29.48 -21.18 -19.57
C TRP A 238 27.99 -20.88 -19.31
N SER A 239 27.16 -21.91 -19.24
CA SER A 239 25.72 -21.76 -18.94
C SER A 239 25.49 -21.25 -17.54
N ILE A 240 26.26 -21.71 -16.55
CA ILE A 240 26.26 -21.20 -15.16
C ILE A 240 26.67 -19.73 -15.15
N GLY A 241 27.78 -19.40 -15.80
CA GLY A 241 28.26 -18.02 -15.90
C GLY A 241 27.24 -17.10 -16.55
N ARG A 242 26.59 -17.53 -17.63
CA ARG A 242 25.54 -16.78 -18.31
C ARG A 242 24.31 -16.54 -17.41
N ALA A 243 23.87 -17.53 -16.67
CA ALA A 243 22.73 -17.39 -15.75
C ALA A 243 23.04 -16.39 -14.61
N ILE A 244 24.20 -16.49 -13.99
CA ILE A 244 24.62 -15.60 -12.91
C ILE A 244 24.83 -14.18 -13.42
N VAL A 245 25.63 -14.01 -14.47
CA VAL A 245 25.93 -12.69 -15.05
C VAL A 245 24.68 -12.06 -15.65
N GLY A 246 23.84 -12.87 -16.35
CA GLY A 246 22.58 -12.41 -16.92
C GLY A 246 21.59 -11.94 -15.86
N THR A 247 21.46 -12.68 -14.77
CA THR A 247 20.63 -12.27 -13.62
C THR A 247 21.14 -10.98 -12.98
N ALA A 248 22.46 -10.88 -12.72
CA ALA A 248 23.06 -9.71 -12.15
C ALA A 248 22.94 -8.48 -13.08
N ALA A 249 23.16 -8.66 -14.36
CA ALA A 249 23.01 -7.61 -15.38
C ALA A 249 21.54 -7.18 -15.49
N PHE A 250 20.59 -8.12 -15.52
CA PHE A 250 19.16 -7.80 -15.53
C PHE A 250 18.76 -6.98 -14.28
N MET A 251 19.19 -7.39 -13.10
CA MET A 251 18.91 -6.64 -11.86
C MET A 251 19.52 -5.24 -11.91
N ALA A 252 20.78 -5.11 -12.30
CA ALA A 252 21.47 -3.83 -12.40
C ALA A 252 20.77 -2.89 -13.41
N VAL A 253 20.46 -3.38 -14.61
CA VAL A 253 19.78 -2.61 -15.66
C VAL A 253 18.38 -2.22 -15.21
N SER A 254 17.62 -3.15 -14.61
CA SER A 254 16.27 -2.88 -14.14
C SER A 254 16.23 -1.80 -13.05
N LEU A 255 17.11 -1.88 -12.06
CA LEU A 255 17.14 -0.92 -10.95
C LEU A 255 17.75 0.44 -11.34
N THR A 256 18.59 0.51 -12.37
CA THR A 256 19.22 1.78 -12.82
C THR A 256 18.45 2.44 -13.96
N LEU A 257 18.28 1.75 -15.08
CA LEU A 257 17.61 2.26 -16.29
C LEU A 257 16.11 1.96 -16.30
N GLY A 258 15.70 0.79 -15.80
CA GLY A 258 14.31 0.36 -15.74
C GLY A 258 13.48 1.25 -14.84
N ARG A 259 14.00 1.64 -13.67
CA ARG A 259 13.31 2.48 -12.69
C ARG A 259 12.81 3.81 -13.28
N PRO A 260 13.65 4.69 -13.85
CA PRO A 260 13.18 5.94 -14.46
C PRO A 260 12.27 5.72 -15.67
N LEU A 261 12.44 4.62 -16.41
CA LEU A 261 11.57 4.29 -17.55
C LEU A 261 10.16 3.93 -17.07
N VAL A 262 10.05 3.03 -16.09
CA VAL A 262 8.77 2.61 -15.51
C VAL A 262 8.04 3.81 -14.89
N PHE A 263 8.75 4.68 -14.17
CA PHE A 263 8.17 5.90 -13.60
C PHE A 263 7.63 6.85 -14.68
N ARG A 264 8.34 7.01 -15.80
CA ARG A 264 7.86 7.83 -16.92
C ARG A 264 6.63 7.22 -17.60
N LEU A 265 6.61 5.89 -17.76
CA LEU A 265 5.46 5.19 -18.34
C LEU A 265 4.21 5.30 -17.47
N ILE A 266 4.34 5.07 -16.16
CA ILE A 266 3.22 5.20 -15.21
C ILE A 266 2.74 6.66 -15.18
N ARG A 267 3.65 7.64 -15.13
CA ARG A 267 3.32 9.06 -15.19
C ARG A 267 2.58 9.40 -16.47
N TRP A 268 3.10 8.98 -17.61
CA TRP A 268 2.47 9.21 -18.90
C TRP A 268 1.04 8.64 -18.95
N ALA A 269 0.84 7.44 -18.47
CA ALA A 269 -0.48 6.84 -18.40
C ALA A 269 -1.43 7.62 -17.46
N ASN A 270 -0.95 7.98 -16.28
CA ASN A 270 -1.74 8.76 -15.31
C ASN A 270 -2.10 10.16 -15.82
N ASP A 271 -1.19 10.82 -16.57
CA ASP A 271 -1.39 12.17 -17.07
C ASP A 271 -2.22 12.20 -18.38
N SER A 272 -2.18 11.12 -19.18
CA SER A 272 -2.85 11.06 -20.48
C SER A 272 -4.29 10.56 -20.41
N PHE A 273 -4.65 9.83 -19.36
CA PHE A 273 -5.98 9.20 -19.24
C PHE A 273 -6.70 9.64 -17.97
N LEU A 274 -8.03 9.74 -18.08
CA LEU A 274 -8.90 10.19 -16.98
C LEU A 274 -9.29 9.09 -16.00
N THR A 275 -8.99 7.82 -16.31
CA THR A 275 -9.37 6.66 -15.51
C THR A 275 -8.14 5.87 -15.09
N ASP A 276 -8.24 5.09 -14.02
CA ASP A 276 -7.14 4.27 -13.48
C ASP A 276 -6.85 3.02 -14.32
N PHE A 277 -7.80 2.56 -15.16
CA PHE A 277 -7.64 1.33 -15.95
C PHE A 277 -6.44 1.32 -16.89
N PRO A 278 -6.11 2.40 -17.64
CA PRO A 278 -4.90 2.45 -18.46
C PRO A 278 -3.62 2.31 -17.63
N VAL A 279 -3.57 2.84 -16.42
CA VAL A 279 -2.39 2.71 -15.54
C VAL A 279 -2.22 1.25 -15.11
N ILE A 280 -3.31 0.57 -14.72
CA ILE A 280 -3.29 -0.87 -14.42
C ILE A 280 -2.82 -1.66 -15.64
N THR A 281 -3.31 -1.32 -16.84
CA THR A 281 -2.87 -1.98 -18.09
C THR A 281 -1.38 -1.79 -18.33
N VAL A 282 -0.83 -0.59 -18.14
CA VAL A 282 0.61 -0.31 -18.26
C VAL A 282 1.41 -1.12 -17.24
N ILE A 283 0.95 -1.23 -16.00
CA ILE A 283 1.57 -2.06 -14.96
C ILE A 283 1.67 -3.53 -15.42
N LEU A 284 0.57 -4.08 -15.95
CA LEU A 284 0.55 -5.46 -16.44
C LEU A 284 1.45 -5.65 -17.66
N ILE A 285 1.50 -4.69 -18.58
CA ILE A 285 2.40 -4.72 -19.74
C ILE A 285 3.86 -4.68 -19.26
N VAL A 286 4.22 -3.81 -18.33
CA VAL A 286 5.58 -3.76 -17.76
C VAL A 286 5.95 -5.11 -17.15
N MET A 287 5.05 -5.73 -16.37
CA MET A 287 5.26 -7.06 -15.80
C MET A 287 5.53 -8.10 -16.88
N ILE A 288 4.70 -8.15 -17.92
CA ILE A 288 4.84 -9.12 -19.02
C ILE A 288 6.16 -8.90 -19.78
N VAL A 289 6.49 -7.65 -20.11
CA VAL A 289 7.74 -7.34 -20.84
C VAL A 289 8.96 -7.74 -20.01
N MET A 290 8.98 -7.46 -18.72
CA MET A 290 10.09 -7.84 -17.84
C MET A 290 10.16 -9.36 -17.64
N ALA A 291 9.02 -10.04 -17.54
CA ALA A 291 8.97 -11.51 -17.50
C ALA A 291 9.52 -12.14 -18.78
N LEU A 292 9.16 -11.61 -19.95
CA LEU A 292 9.71 -12.07 -21.23
C LEU A 292 11.19 -11.73 -21.38
N ALA A 293 11.64 -10.59 -20.88
CA ALA A 293 13.06 -10.22 -20.89
C ALA A 293 13.91 -11.22 -20.10
N THR A 294 13.45 -11.64 -18.91
CA THR A 294 14.16 -12.67 -18.13
C THR A 294 14.16 -14.02 -18.83
N GLN A 295 13.06 -14.41 -19.47
CA GLN A 295 12.99 -15.63 -20.26
C GLN A 295 13.99 -15.62 -21.43
N PHE A 296 14.11 -14.47 -22.11
CA PHE A 296 15.07 -14.31 -23.22
C PHE A 296 16.54 -14.43 -22.77
N ILE A 297 16.85 -13.96 -21.57
CA ILE A 297 18.19 -14.08 -20.97
C ILE A 297 18.50 -15.54 -20.56
N GLY A 298 17.49 -16.40 -20.49
CA GLY A 298 17.60 -17.79 -20.02
C GLY A 298 17.33 -17.94 -18.52
N VAL A 299 16.63 -16.98 -17.93
CA VAL A 299 16.18 -16.96 -16.54
C VAL A 299 14.65 -17.07 -16.52
N HIS A 300 14.07 -17.61 -15.47
CA HIS A 300 12.62 -17.81 -15.42
C HIS A 300 11.84 -16.49 -15.37
N THR A 301 10.67 -16.45 -16.04
CA THR A 301 9.74 -15.30 -16.11
C THR A 301 9.37 -14.72 -14.75
N PHE A 302 9.40 -15.52 -13.70
CA PHE A 302 9.00 -15.14 -12.34
C PHE A 302 9.89 -14.04 -11.74
N LEU A 303 11.20 -14.08 -12.01
CA LEU A 303 12.10 -13.01 -11.58
C LEU A 303 11.72 -11.67 -12.21
N GLY A 304 11.37 -11.67 -13.50
CA GLY A 304 10.92 -10.48 -14.22
C GLY A 304 9.67 -9.85 -13.61
N ALA A 305 8.67 -10.68 -13.28
CA ALA A 305 7.44 -10.22 -12.63
C ALA A 305 7.70 -9.65 -11.22
N PHE A 306 8.57 -10.30 -10.45
CA PHE A 306 8.95 -9.81 -9.11
C PHE A 306 9.68 -8.46 -9.17
N VAL A 307 10.67 -8.34 -10.07
CA VAL A 307 11.42 -7.08 -10.24
C VAL A 307 10.54 -5.96 -10.79
N ALA A 308 9.62 -6.27 -11.71
CA ALA A 308 8.60 -5.32 -12.16
C ALA A 308 7.79 -4.79 -10.97
N GLY A 309 7.37 -5.68 -10.07
CA GLY A 309 6.68 -5.31 -8.84
C GLY A 309 7.48 -4.33 -7.98
N ILE A 310 8.78 -4.58 -7.76
CA ILE A 310 9.66 -3.67 -7.01
C ILE A 310 9.69 -2.27 -7.65
N LEU A 311 9.88 -2.20 -8.97
CA LEU A 311 9.95 -0.92 -9.68
C LEU A 311 8.65 -0.15 -9.62
N ILE A 312 7.51 -0.84 -9.70
CA ILE A 312 6.18 -0.25 -9.64
C ILE A 312 5.86 0.22 -8.21
N GLY A 313 6.16 -0.62 -7.21
CA GLY A 313 5.93 -0.30 -5.79
C GLY A 313 6.73 0.90 -5.29
N GLU A 314 7.93 1.15 -5.85
CA GLU A 314 8.73 2.33 -5.57
C GLU A 314 8.27 3.59 -6.32
N SER A 315 7.25 3.50 -7.19
CA SER A 315 6.77 4.66 -7.96
C SER A 315 6.01 5.63 -7.06
N PRO A 316 6.43 6.90 -6.95
CA PRO A 316 5.74 7.90 -6.13
C PRO A 316 4.36 8.29 -6.66
N ILE A 317 4.00 7.85 -7.87
CA ILE A 317 2.76 8.20 -8.57
C ILE A 317 1.71 7.09 -8.43
N LEU A 318 2.08 5.93 -7.86
CA LEU A 318 1.14 4.85 -7.64
C LEU A 318 0.09 5.28 -6.60
N THR A 319 -1.10 5.65 -7.08
CA THR A 319 -2.19 6.06 -6.20
C THR A 319 -2.68 4.87 -5.38
N ARG A 320 -3.09 5.13 -4.14
CA ARG A 320 -3.63 4.12 -3.23
C ARG A 320 -4.78 3.32 -3.87
N HIS A 321 -5.61 3.99 -4.67
CA HIS A 321 -6.73 3.37 -5.36
C HIS A 321 -6.29 2.33 -6.40
N ILE A 322 -5.23 2.59 -7.16
CA ILE A 322 -4.68 1.64 -8.15
C ILE A 322 -4.07 0.42 -7.44
N ASP A 323 -3.30 0.65 -6.35
CA ASP A 323 -2.75 -0.44 -5.54
C ASP A 323 -3.87 -1.33 -4.97
N GLU A 324 -4.91 -0.73 -4.38
CA GLU A 324 -6.06 -1.44 -3.82
C GLU A 324 -6.84 -2.23 -4.87
N ALA A 325 -7.06 -1.68 -6.07
CA ALA A 325 -7.76 -2.35 -7.16
C ALA A 325 -6.98 -3.57 -7.66
N LEU A 326 -5.67 -3.42 -7.90
CA LEU A 326 -4.81 -4.50 -8.37
C LEU A 326 -4.66 -5.60 -7.31
N ARG A 327 -4.38 -5.20 -6.07
CA ARG A 327 -4.32 -6.10 -4.90
C ARG A 327 -5.64 -6.84 -4.69
N GLY A 328 -6.76 -6.15 -4.82
CA GLY A 328 -8.10 -6.72 -4.72
C GLY A 328 -8.33 -7.86 -5.72
N LEU A 329 -7.98 -7.64 -6.98
CA LEU A 329 -8.08 -8.65 -8.04
C LEU A 329 -7.19 -9.88 -7.75
N ILE A 330 -5.94 -9.63 -7.38
CA ILE A 330 -4.97 -10.72 -7.11
C ILE A 330 -5.44 -11.57 -5.92
N ILE A 331 -5.87 -10.95 -4.83
CA ILE A 331 -6.33 -11.65 -3.62
C ILE A 331 -7.67 -12.34 -3.83
N ALA A 332 -8.56 -11.77 -4.64
CA ALA A 332 -9.89 -12.33 -4.85
C ALA A 332 -9.92 -13.51 -5.84
N LEU A 333 -9.10 -13.45 -6.90
CA LEU A 333 -9.13 -14.42 -7.99
C LEU A 333 -7.90 -15.32 -8.00
N PHE A 334 -6.72 -14.72 -8.14
CA PHE A 334 -5.51 -15.52 -8.43
C PHE A 334 -4.99 -16.29 -7.23
N MET A 335 -5.06 -15.69 -6.05
CA MET A 335 -4.56 -16.30 -4.81
C MET A 335 -5.31 -17.58 -4.42
N PRO A 336 -6.66 -17.62 -4.35
CA PRO A 336 -7.42 -18.83 -4.04
C PRO A 336 -7.24 -19.94 -5.09
N VAL A 337 -7.16 -19.58 -6.36
CA VAL A 337 -6.97 -20.55 -7.46
C VAL A 337 -5.60 -21.18 -7.39
N PHE A 338 -4.55 -20.38 -7.27
CA PHE A 338 -3.17 -20.89 -7.21
C PHE A 338 -2.94 -21.78 -5.98
N PHE A 339 -3.33 -21.33 -4.78
CA PHE A 339 -3.14 -22.11 -3.55
C PHE A 339 -4.07 -23.32 -3.49
N GLY A 340 -5.31 -23.18 -3.96
CA GLY A 340 -6.24 -24.28 -4.09
C GLY A 340 -5.72 -25.35 -5.03
N LEU A 341 -5.21 -24.97 -6.20
CA LEU A 341 -4.61 -25.90 -7.16
C LEU A 341 -3.33 -26.54 -6.62
N SER A 342 -2.49 -25.76 -5.92
CA SER A 342 -1.28 -26.32 -5.27
C SER A 342 -1.64 -27.35 -4.20
N GLY A 343 -2.69 -27.08 -3.41
CA GLY A 343 -3.23 -28.05 -2.44
C GLY A 343 -3.83 -29.27 -3.12
N LEU A 344 -4.57 -29.11 -4.22
CA LEU A 344 -5.17 -30.20 -4.99
C LEU A 344 -4.12 -31.20 -5.53
N ARG A 345 -2.93 -30.71 -5.89
CA ARG A 345 -1.82 -31.53 -6.41
C ARG A 345 -1.06 -32.29 -5.32
N ALA A 346 -1.18 -31.88 -4.07
CA ALA A 346 -0.52 -32.52 -2.95
C ALA A 346 -1.36 -33.70 -2.43
N ASP A 347 -0.70 -34.83 -2.26
CA ASP A 347 -1.32 -36.10 -1.82
C ASP A 347 -0.81 -36.46 -0.42
N LEU A 348 -1.62 -36.18 0.61
CA LEU A 348 -1.27 -36.51 1.99
C LEU A 348 -1.35 -38.01 2.30
N THR A 349 -1.86 -38.85 1.39
CA THR A 349 -1.90 -40.31 1.58
C THR A 349 -0.50 -40.92 1.66
N ILE A 350 0.51 -40.21 1.13
CA ILE A 350 1.92 -40.60 1.23
C ILE A 350 2.38 -40.75 2.69
N PHE A 351 1.77 -40.03 3.63
CA PHE A 351 2.10 -40.13 5.06
C PHE A 351 1.59 -41.43 5.71
N ALA A 352 0.80 -42.23 5.02
CA ALA A 352 0.45 -43.58 5.43
C ALA A 352 1.67 -44.52 5.35
N HIS A 353 2.68 -44.18 4.53
CA HIS A 353 3.94 -44.93 4.45
C HIS A 353 4.93 -44.38 5.51
N ALA A 354 5.37 -45.23 6.41
CA ALA A 354 6.19 -44.83 7.54
C ALA A 354 7.50 -44.15 7.13
N ASP A 355 8.13 -44.59 6.02
CA ASP A 355 9.38 -44.04 5.52
C ASP A 355 9.20 -42.59 5.05
N LEU A 356 8.12 -42.29 4.29
CA LEU A 356 7.81 -40.95 3.81
C LEU A 356 7.31 -40.04 4.96
N ALA A 357 6.57 -40.59 5.91
CA ALA A 357 6.16 -39.87 7.11
C ALA A 357 7.38 -39.46 7.97
N LEU A 358 8.34 -40.37 8.16
CA LEU A 358 9.59 -40.09 8.88
C LEU A 358 10.43 -39.05 8.13
N LEU A 359 10.55 -39.17 6.81
CA LEU A 359 11.23 -38.18 5.95
C LEU A 359 10.56 -36.80 6.06
N GLY A 360 9.23 -36.74 6.03
CA GLY A 360 8.46 -35.51 6.21
C GLY A 360 8.68 -34.87 7.57
N LEU A 361 8.67 -35.66 8.63
CA LEU A 361 9.00 -35.19 9.98
C LEU A 361 10.43 -34.65 10.06
N GLY A 362 11.39 -35.40 9.47
CA GLY A 362 12.78 -34.97 9.36
C GLY A 362 12.91 -33.65 8.61
N LEU A 363 12.19 -33.48 7.50
CA LEU A 363 12.17 -32.25 6.71
C LEU A 363 11.63 -31.06 7.52
N VAL A 364 10.52 -31.23 8.26
CA VAL A 364 9.96 -30.20 9.16
C VAL A 364 10.96 -29.80 10.24
N LEU A 365 11.62 -30.78 10.86
CA LEU A 365 12.61 -30.53 11.92
C LEU A 365 13.85 -29.82 11.37
N ILE A 366 14.44 -30.31 10.30
CA ILE A 366 15.62 -29.73 9.65
C ILE A 366 15.31 -28.29 9.18
N ALA A 367 14.17 -28.11 8.55
CA ALA A 367 13.68 -26.82 8.08
C ALA A 367 13.52 -25.81 9.24
N SER A 368 12.86 -26.24 10.33
CA SER A 368 12.59 -25.37 11.48
C SER A 368 13.86 -25.07 12.29
N ILE A 369 14.69 -26.08 12.55
CA ILE A 369 15.95 -25.90 13.28
C ILE A 369 16.90 -25.01 12.47
N GLY A 370 17.06 -25.30 11.16
CA GLY A 370 17.96 -24.53 10.31
C GLY A 370 17.56 -23.05 10.24
N LYS A 371 16.25 -22.79 10.10
CA LYS A 371 15.73 -21.42 10.00
C LYS A 371 15.84 -20.66 11.32
N PHE A 372 15.43 -21.33 12.41
CA PHE A 372 15.54 -20.75 13.74
C PHE A 372 17.00 -20.45 14.09
N LEU A 373 17.90 -21.40 13.89
CA LEU A 373 19.31 -21.26 14.21
C LEU A 373 19.98 -20.16 13.35
N GLY A 374 19.71 -20.16 12.06
CA GLY A 374 20.23 -19.13 11.13
C GLY A 374 19.81 -17.72 11.54
N ALA A 375 18.51 -17.50 11.75
CA ALA A 375 17.99 -16.21 12.18
C ALA A 375 18.48 -15.80 13.58
N PHE A 376 18.60 -16.75 14.51
CA PHE A 376 19.13 -16.49 15.84
C PHE A 376 20.61 -16.09 15.80
N ILE A 377 21.44 -16.83 15.07
CA ILE A 377 22.87 -16.52 14.90
C ILE A 377 23.04 -15.16 14.21
N GLY A 378 22.32 -14.95 13.10
CA GLY A 378 22.34 -13.67 12.38
C GLY A 378 21.94 -12.49 13.25
N GLY A 379 20.91 -12.66 14.09
CA GLY A 379 20.50 -11.65 15.08
C GLY A 379 21.59 -11.35 16.11
N LYS A 380 22.28 -12.38 16.59
CA LYS A 380 23.42 -12.21 17.53
C LYS A 380 24.59 -11.48 16.90
N ILE A 381 24.95 -11.83 15.67
CA ILE A 381 26.00 -11.15 14.89
C ILE A 381 25.58 -9.70 14.60
N GLY A 382 24.30 -9.45 14.35
CA GLY A 382 23.71 -8.13 14.16
C GLY A 382 23.61 -7.26 15.42
N GLY A 383 24.03 -7.78 16.60
CA GLY A 383 24.08 -7.05 17.87
C GLY A 383 22.75 -7.05 18.63
N LEU A 384 21.82 -7.93 18.30
CA LEU A 384 20.52 -8.03 18.96
C LEU A 384 20.60 -8.81 20.30
N SER A 385 19.68 -8.51 21.20
CA SER A 385 19.54 -9.22 22.45
C SER A 385 19.09 -10.67 22.23
N ARG A 386 19.21 -11.52 23.25
CA ARG A 386 18.72 -12.91 23.17
C ARG A 386 17.23 -13.00 22.91
N ALA A 387 16.42 -12.11 23.52
CA ALA A 387 14.98 -12.09 23.33
C ALA A 387 14.59 -11.67 21.90
N GLU A 388 15.27 -10.66 21.35
CA GLU A 388 15.08 -10.20 19.97
C GLU A 388 15.50 -11.28 18.96
N SER A 389 16.67 -11.94 19.17
CA SER A 389 17.14 -13.01 18.30
C SER A 389 16.21 -14.25 18.34
N LEU A 390 15.61 -14.55 19.51
CA LEU A 390 14.61 -15.60 19.65
C LEU A 390 13.33 -15.27 18.89
N ALA A 391 12.87 -14.02 18.97
CA ALA A 391 11.70 -13.56 18.22
C ALA A 391 11.94 -13.63 16.70
N LEU A 392 13.15 -13.26 16.24
CA LEU A 392 13.58 -13.44 14.85
C LEU A 392 13.52 -14.91 14.43
N GLY A 393 14.11 -15.84 15.22
CA GLY A 393 14.07 -17.26 14.93
C GLY A 393 12.65 -17.80 14.79
N CYS A 394 11.74 -17.36 15.67
CA CYS A 394 10.32 -17.71 15.56
C CYS A 394 9.65 -17.12 14.32
N GLY A 395 9.88 -15.82 14.03
CA GLY A 395 9.23 -15.12 12.92
C GLY A 395 9.69 -15.62 11.55
N MET A 396 10.99 -15.82 11.40
CA MET A 396 11.57 -16.26 10.13
C MET A 396 11.22 -17.71 9.77
N ASN A 397 10.65 -18.51 10.68
CA ASN A 397 10.16 -19.86 10.37
C ASN A 397 8.78 -19.88 9.67
N ALA A 398 8.22 -18.73 9.36
CA ALA A 398 7.02 -18.64 8.51
C ALA A 398 7.35 -19.03 7.06
N ARG A 399 6.67 -20.04 6.57
CA ARG A 399 6.81 -20.54 5.20
C ARG A 399 5.45 -20.49 4.53
N GLY A 400 5.32 -19.87 3.41
CA GLY A 400 4.01 -19.65 2.80
C GLY A 400 4.03 -19.70 1.29
N SER A 401 3.51 -18.65 0.68
CA SER A 401 3.37 -18.52 -0.77
C SER A 401 4.66 -18.81 -1.52
N SER A 402 5.75 -18.17 -1.13
CA SER A 402 7.03 -18.30 -1.83
C SER A 402 7.55 -19.73 -1.84
N GLN A 403 7.42 -20.49 -0.73
CA GLN A 403 7.85 -21.90 -0.69
C GLN A 403 6.98 -22.79 -1.59
N VAL A 404 5.65 -22.58 -1.59
CA VAL A 404 4.73 -23.33 -2.46
C VAL A 404 5.02 -23.05 -3.94
N ILE A 405 5.31 -21.78 -4.28
CA ILE A 405 5.72 -21.40 -5.64
C ILE A 405 7.01 -22.13 -6.04
N VAL A 406 8.04 -22.14 -5.18
CA VAL A 406 9.29 -22.85 -5.43
C VAL A 406 9.05 -24.36 -5.63
N ALA A 407 8.22 -24.97 -4.77
CA ALA A 407 7.87 -26.39 -4.90
C ALA A 407 7.13 -26.67 -6.22
N THR A 408 6.16 -25.80 -6.60
CA THR A 408 5.42 -25.92 -7.87
C THR A 408 6.35 -25.80 -9.07
N MET A 409 7.32 -24.89 -9.03
CA MET A 409 8.36 -24.78 -10.06
C MET A 409 9.20 -26.05 -10.16
N GLY A 410 9.69 -26.54 -9.03
CA GLY A 410 10.48 -27.76 -8.99
C GLY A 410 9.73 -28.97 -9.57
N LEU A 411 8.43 -29.06 -9.29
CA LEU A 411 7.55 -30.09 -9.85
C LEU A 411 7.36 -29.91 -11.36
N SER A 412 7.07 -28.70 -11.84
CA SER A 412 6.84 -28.42 -13.26
C SER A 412 8.09 -28.65 -14.13
N MET A 413 9.29 -28.46 -13.56
CA MET A 413 10.57 -28.71 -14.21
C MET A 413 11.02 -30.19 -14.16
N GLY A 414 10.27 -31.02 -13.41
CA GLY A 414 10.69 -32.43 -13.16
C GLY A 414 11.95 -32.57 -12.30
N VAL A 415 12.29 -31.54 -11.53
CA VAL A 415 13.38 -31.53 -10.55
C VAL A 415 12.90 -32.13 -9.21
N LEU A 416 11.61 -31.98 -8.91
CA LEU A 416 10.93 -32.62 -7.78
C LEU A 416 9.88 -33.59 -8.29
N ASN A 417 9.72 -34.74 -7.62
CA ASN A 417 8.58 -35.63 -7.84
C ASN A 417 7.37 -35.17 -6.99
N ARG A 418 6.21 -35.82 -7.18
CA ARG A 418 4.99 -35.47 -6.45
C ARG A 418 5.13 -35.68 -4.94
N ASP A 419 5.89 -36.69 -4.50
CA ASP A 419 6.08 -36.98 -3.08
C ASP A 419 6.86 -35.86 -2.41
N PHE A 420 7.99 -35.40 -3.00
CA PHE A 420 8.75 -34.26 -2.48
C PHE A 420 7.96 -32.96 -2.53
N PHE A 421 7.20 -32.74 -3.58
CA PHE A 421 6.30 -31.60 -3.65
C PHE A 421 5.33 -31.61 -2.45
N THR A 422 4.71 -32.77 -2.19
CA THR A 422 3.77 -32.92 -1.05
C THR A 422 4.48 -32.73 0.29
N LEU A 423 5.68 -33.28 0.46
CA LEU A 423 6.47 -33.10 1.69
C LEU A 423 6.84 -31.64 1.94
N ILE A 424 7.24 -30.90 0.90
CA ILE A 424 7.57 -29.47 0.99
C ILE A 424 6.30 -28.64 1.31
N VAL A 425 5.17 -28.92 0.65
CA VAL A 425 3.89 -28.26 0.91
C VAL A 425 3.40 -28.56 2.32
N GLY A 426 3.48 -29.82 2.76
CA GLY A 426 3.17 -30.22 4.13
C GLY A 426 4.03 -29.52 5.17
N THR A 427 5.33 -29.41 4.91
CA THR A 427 6.27 -28.64 5.74
C THR A 427 5.85 -27.17 5.82
N ALA A 428 5.47 -26.55 4.69
CA ALA A 428 5.00 -25.18 4.67
C ALA A 428 3.74 -24.98 5.53
N VAL A 429 2.78 -25.88 5.45
CA VAL A 429 1.55 -25.83 6.27
C VAL A 429 1.87 -25.94 7.75
N ILE A 430 2.62 -26.97 8.15
CA ILE A 430 2.93 -27.24 9.57
C ILE A 430 3.70 -26.07 10.19
N THR A 431 4.78 -25.61 9.54
CA THR A 431 5.62 -24.53 10.08
C THR A 431 4.87 -23.21 10.15
N THR A 432 4.03 -22.94 9.15
CA THR A 432 3.24 -21.69 9.09
C THR A 432 2.15 -21.64 10.14
N VAL A 433 1.45 -22.76 10.39
CA VAL A 433 0.45 -22.85 11.46
C VAL A 433 1.10 -22.72 12.84
N ALA A 434 2.31 -23.26 13.01
CA ALA A 434 3.05 -23.17 14.27
C ALA A 434 3.65 -21.77 14.54
N MET A 435 3.97 -21.00 13.50
CA MET A 435 4.70 -19.72 13.64
C MET A 435 3.94 -18.64 14.40
N PRO A 436 2.65 -18.29 14.13
CA PRO A 436 1.98 -17.19 14.81
C PRO A 436 1.94 -17.32 16.34
N PRO A 437 1.58 -18.47 16.94
CA PRO A 437 1.61 -18.60 18.40
C PRO A 437 3.02 -18.54 18.97
N MET A 438 4.03 -19.06 18.26
CA MET A 438 5.43 -18.98 18.67
C MET A 438 5.93 -17.54 18.64
N LEU A 439 5.71 -16.82 17.55
CA LEU A 439 6.13 -15.44 17.39
C LEU A 439 5.44 -14.52 18.40
N ARG A 440 4.12 -14.68 18.62
CA ARG A 440 3.38 -13.89 19.62
C ARG A 440 3.98 -14.05 21.02
N ARG A 441 4.31 -15.28 21.42
CA ARG A 441 4.95 -15.53 22.74
C ARG A 441 6.36 -14.95 22.81
N ALA A 442 7.13 -15.01 21.73
CA ALA A 442 8.49 -14.47 21.68
C ALA A 442 8.49 -12.95 21.72
N LEU A 443 7.67 -12.28 20.90
CA LEU A 443 7.54 -10.82 20.86
C LEU A 443 7.05 -10.23 22.18
N ALA A 444 6.13 -10.91 22.87
CA ALA A 444 5.65 -10.47 24.19
C ALA A 444 6.77 -10.38 25.24
N ARG A 445 7.89 -11.08 25.04
CA ARG A 445 9.07 -11.06 25.94
C ARG A 445 10.12 -10.02 25.56
N VAL A 446 9.95 -9.31 24.43
CA VAL A 446 10.90 -8.28 23.98
C VAL A 446 10.61 -6.96 24.69
N PRO A 447 11.53 -6.45 25.52
CA PRO A 447 11.31 -5.21 26.26
C PRO A 447 11.34 -4.00 25.32
N LEU A 448 10.53 -2.98 25.65
CA LEU A 448 10.54 -1.71 24.96
C LEU A 448 11.71 -0.84 25.48
N ARG A 449 12.66 -0.50 24.63
CA ARG A 449 13.81 0.33 24.98
C ARG A 449 13.39 1.81 25.12
N LYS A 450 14.01 2.55 26.04
CA LYS A 450 13.67 3.96 26.28
C LYS A 450 13.73 4.83 25.00
N LYS A 451 14.78 4.64 24.19
CA LYS A 451 14.93 5.37 22.91
C LYS A 451 13.83 5.01 21.91
N GLU A 452 13.50 3.73 21.79
CA GLU A 452 12.42 3.21 20.95
C GLU A 452 11.06 3.76 21.39
N ARG A 453 10.80 3.79 22.70
CA ARG A 453 9.58 4.36 23.26
C ARG A 453 9.40 5.83 22.89
N LEU A 454 10.43 6.65 23.07
CA LEU A 454 10.39 8.09 22.71
C LEU A 454 10.19 8.27 21.20
N ARG A 455 10.78 7.42 20.37
CA ARG A 455 10.57 7.44 18.93
C ARG A 455 9.12 7.09 18.58
N LEU A 456 8.57 6.02 19.15
CA LEU A 456 7.19 5.59 18.91
C LEU A 456 6.16 6.64 19.37
N GLU A 457 6.40 7.29 20.52
CA GLU A 457 5.57 8.38 21.00
C GLU A 457 5.61 9.58 20.02
N ARG A 458 6.77 9.90 19.43
CA ARG A 458 6.89 10.90 18.37
C ARG A 458 6.16 10.48 17.10
N GLU A 459 6.40 9.27 16.60
CA GLU A 459 5.76 8.73 15.39
C GLU A 459 4.22 8.64 15.55
N GLU A 460 3.72 8.33 16.74
CA GLU A 460 2.28 8.31 17.00
C GLU A 460 1.67 9.71 16.98
N LEU A 461 2.39 10.70 17.50
CA LEU A 461 2.02 12.11 17.38
C LEU A 461 2.08 12.58 15.93
N ASP A 462 3.10 12.13 15.15
CA ASP A 462 3.24 12.43 13.72
C ASP A 462 2.13 11.81 12.88
N ALA A 463 1.76 10.58 13.15
CA ALA A 463 0.68 9.89 12.45
C ALA A 463 -0.71 10.53 12.67
N LYS A 464 -0.87 11.30 13.74
CA LYS A 464 -2.08 12.09 14.02
C LYS A 464 -2.06 13.47 13.38
N GLY A 465 -0.93 13.88 12.77
CA GLY A 465 -0.76 15.17 12.11
C GLY A 465 -1.53 15.27 10.80
N PHE A 466 -2.34 16.33 10.64
CA PHE A 466 -3.08 16.56 9.39
C PHE A 466 -2.14 16.92 8.25
N VAL A 467 -1.28 17.91 8.44
CA VAL A 467 -0.36 18.39 7.40
C VAL A 467 0.67 17.33 7.03
N THR A 468 1.15 16.55 7.98
CA THR A 468 2.13 15.49 7.75
C THR A 468 1.60 14.38 6.84
N ASN A 469 0.29 14.08 6.91
CA ASN A 469 -0.37 13.02 6.15
C ASN A 469 -0.89 13.47 4.78
N LEU A 470 -0.73 14.74 4.40
CA LEU A 470 -1.06 15.19 3.04
C LEU A 470 0.02 14.68 2.08
N GLU A 471 -0.39 13.94 1.05
CA GLU A 471 0.50 13.39 0.03
C GLU A 471 0.47 14.21 -1.28
N ARG A 472 -0.71 14.73 -1.67
CA ARG A 472 -0.91 15.49 -2.92
C ARG A 472 -1.82 16.68 -2.69
N LEU A 473 -1.40 17.84 -3.22
CA LEU A 473 -2.13 19.10 -3.09
C LEU A 473 -2.73 19.53 -4.43
N LEU A 474 -3.95 20.07 -4.38
CA LEU A 474 -4.60 20.71 -5.52
C LEU A 474 -4.87 22.18 -5.19
N LEU A 475 -4.37 23.10 -6.01
CA LEU A 475 -4.62 24.53 -5.92
C LEU A 475 -5.52 24.98 -7.07
N ALA A 476 -6.67 25.54 -6.76
CA ALA A 476 -7.53 26.23 -7.71
C ALA A 476 -7.44 27.75 -7.46
N ALA A 477 -6.73 28.47 -8.32
CA ALA A 477 -6.42 29.89 -8.14
C ALA A 477 -6.58 30.70 -9.43
N ASP A 478 -6.90 31.98 -9.25
CA ASP A 478 -6.88 33.02 -10.27
C ASP A 478 -5.83 34.10 -9.94
N ASP A 479 -5.67 35.12 -10.79
CA ASP A 479 -4.72 36.22 -10.57
C ASP A 479 -5.11 37.22 -9.46
N SER A 480 -6.18 36.94 -8.73
CA SER A 480 -6.63 37.81 -7.63
C SER A 480 -5.72 37.77 -6.40
N ALA A 481 -5.96 38.69 -5.47
CA ALA A 481 -5.29 38.66 -4.16
C ALA A 481 -5.53 37.34 -3.41
N ASN A 482 -6.70 36.71 -3.59
CA ASN A 482 -7.04 35.43 -3.01
C ASN A 482 -6.20 34.30 -3.62
N GLY A 483 -6.02 34.30 -4.96
CA GLY A 483 -5.20 33.32 -5.66
C GLY A 483 -3.73 33.41 -5.23
N LYS A 484 -3.19 34.63 -5.15
CA LYS A 484 -1.81 34.85 -4.68
C LYS A 484 -1.57 34.37 -3.24
N LEU A 485 -2.51 34.66 -2.32
CA LEU A 485 -2.42 34.19 -0.95
C LEU A 485 -2.57 32.66 -0.87
N ALA A 486 -3.48 32.08 -1.66
CA ALA A 486 -3.65 30.64 -1.73
C ALA A 486 -2.39 29.92 -2.26
N ALA A 487 -1.76 30.46 -3.31
CA ALA A 487 -0.49 29.96 -3.85
C ALA A 487 0.63 29.96 -2.79
N ARG A 488 0.76 31.06 -2.04
CA ARG A 488 1.73 31.17 -0.95
C ARG A 488 1.48 30.14 0.19
N ILE A 489 0.22 29.95 0.58
CA ILE A 489 -0.17 28.95 1.58
C ILE A 489 0.17 27.54 1.11
N VAL A 490 -0.16 27.22 -0.15
CA VAL A 490 0.15 25.92 -0.75
C VAL A 490 1.65 25.71 -0.85
N GLY A 491 2.42 26.73 -1.24
CA GLY A 491 3.87 26.68 -1.28
C GLY A 491 4.49 26.35 0.08
N ALA A 492 4.02 26.98 1.16
CA ALA A 492 4.48 26.70 2.53
C ALA A 492 4.15 25.26 2.96
N ILE A 493 2.95 24.75 2.63
CA ILE A 493 2.55 23.37 2.95
C ILE A 493 3.34 22.36 2.09
N ALA A 494 3.52 22.63 0.80
CA ALA A 494 4.26 21.77 -0.12
C ALA A 494 5.73 21.67 0.26
N GLY A 495 6.38 22.79 0.57
CA GLY A 495 7.80 22.86 0.99
C GLY A 495 8.07 22.10 2.29
N SER A 496 7.11 22.04 3.22
CA SER A 496 7.29 21.33 4.50
C SER A 496 7.51 19.83 4.38
N GLY A 497 7.31 19.21 3.22
CA GLY A 497 7.44 17.75 3.02
C GLY A 497 7.64 17.36 1.56
N GLN A 498 8.06 18.27 0.69
CA GLN A 498 8.27 18.04 -0.76
C GLN A 498 7.03 17.40 -1.42
N LYS A 499 5.83 17.95 -1.13
CA LYS A 499 4.55 17.37 -1.56
C LYS A 499 4.22 17.75 -3.00
N PRO A 500 3.95 16.78 -3.90
CA PRO A 500 3.51 17.05 -5.26
C PRO A 500 2.27 17.96 -5.28
N THR A 501 2.34 19.02 -6.07
CA THR A 501 1.28 20.03 -6.13
C THR A 501 0.82 20.24 -7.57
N THR A 502 -0.49 20.16 -7.80
CA THR A 502 -1.11 20.52 -9.08
C THR A 502 -1.79 21.86 -8.94
N ILE A 503 -1.48 22.80 -9.86
CA ILE A 503 -2.07 24.12 -9.91
C ILE A 503 -3.04 24.17 -11.09
N LEU A 504 -4.30 24.48 -10.80
CA LEU A 504 -5.31 24.84 -11.80
C LEU A 504 -5.37 26.34 -11.89
N ASP A 505 -4.85 26.89 -13.00
CA ASP A 505 -4.94 28.30 -13.31
C ASP A 505 -6.31 28.62 -13.90
N LEU A 506 -7.10 29.38 -13.15
CA LEU A 506 -8.47 29.81 -13.49
C LEU A 506 -8.52 31.26 -13.96
N SER A 507 -7.39 31.87 -14.31
CA SER A 507 -7.34 33.25 -14.85
C SER A 507 -8.05 33.33 -16.19
N GLU A 508 -8.94 34.32 -16.34
CA GLU A 508 -9.62 34.61 -17.61
C GLU A 508 -8.56 35.11 -18.63
N VAL A 509 -8.24 34.27 -19.60
CA VAL A 509 -7.49 34.73 -20.78
C VAL A 509 -8.34 35.77 -21.50
N GLY A 510 -7.95 37.04 -21.37
CA GLY A 510 -8.26 38.20 -22.21
C GLY A 510 -9.68 38.30 -22.78
N ARG A 511 -10.49 39.21 -22.24
CA ARG A 511 -11.68 39.76 -22.92
C ARG A 511 -11.28 40.31 -24.32
N GLY A 512 -11.47 39.49 -25.34
CA GLY A 512 -11.28 39.94 -26.73
C GLY A 512 -11.83 38.94 -27.75
N GLY A 513 -13.09 39.14 -28.19
CA GLY A 513 -13.55 38.59 -29.47
C GLY A 513 -14.68 37.56 -29.41
N ALA A 514 -15.91 38.11 -29.50
CA ALA A 514 -17.11 37.32 -29.79
C ALA A 514 -16.98 36.53 -31.12
N GLY A 515 -17.28 35.24 -31.08
CA GLY A 515 -17.85 34.49 -32.19
C GLY A 515 -16.92 34.00 -33.29
N LYS A 516 -16.54 32.72 -33.19
CA LYS A 516 -16.61 31.79 -34.34
C LYS A 516 -16.31 30.34 -33.87
N LYS A 517 -17.27 29.46 -34.04
CA LYS A 517 -17.11 28.02 -33.97
C LYS A 517 -16.00 27.58 -34.93
N ALA A 518 -14.89 27.05 -34.45
CA ALA A 518 -13.88 26.41 -35.27
C ALA A 518 -13.72 24.96 -34.83
N LYS A 519 -13.85 24.07 -35.81
CA LYS A 519 -13.60 22.64 -35.76
C LYS A 519 -12.17 22.37 -35.28
N ALA A 520 -12.02 21.33 -34.45
CA ALA A 520 -10.74 20.82 -34.02
C ALA A 520 -9.84 20.38 -35.20
N PRO A 521 -8.55 20.72 -35.21
CA PRO A 521 -7.55 19.97 -35.95
C PRO A 521 -6.64 19.18 -35.03
N ALA A 522 -6.42 17.94 -35.45
CA ALA A 522 -5.43 17.02 -34.90
C ALA A 522 -4.01 17.57 -35.13
N SER A 523 -3.33 18.02 -34.06
CA SER A 523 -1.87 18.09 -33.94
C SER A 523 -1.44 18.83 -32.66
N ALA A 524 -1.66 18.21 -31.52
CA ALA A 524 -1.10 18.68 -30.22
C ALA A 524 0.32 18.11 -30.01
N LYS A 525 1.25 18.51 -30.86
CA LYS A 525 2.67 18.15 -30.69
C LYS A 525 3.64 19.30 -30.96
N ARG A 526 3.24 20.58 -30.70
CA ARG A 526 4.16 21.74 -30.75
C ARG A 526 3.49 23.02 -30.27
N ALA A 527 3.14 23.14 -28.99
CA ALA A 527 2.71 24.43 -28.44
C ALA A 527 3.12 24.57 -26.98
N ALA A 528 4.38 24.21 -26.71
CA ALA A 528 5.07 24.55 -25.44
C ALA A 528 6.06 25.71 -25.67
N ALA A 529 5.89 26.51 -26.71
CA ALA A 529 6.66 27.72 -26.92
C ALA A 529 5.81 28.66 -27.80
N THR A 530 5.42 29.78 -27.20
CA THR A 530 4.74 30.98 -27.77
C THR A 530 3.25 31.08 -27.45
N ALA A 531 2.93 31.57 -26.25
CA ALA A 531 1.79 32.40 -26.00
C ALA A 531 2.28 33.60 -25.17
N ASN A 532 2.43 34.74 -25.82
CA ASN A 532 2.67 36.03 -25.20
C ASN A 532 1.46 36.44 -24.36
N GLY A 533 1.63 36.41 -23.04
CA GLY A 533 0.72 36.91 -22.04
C GLY A 533 1.51 37.14 -20.76
N GLU A 534 2.16 38.29 -20.66
CA GLU A 534 3.03 38.63 -19.51
C GLU A 534 2.30 38.67 -18.19
N ASP A 535 0.96 38.77 -18.16
CA ASP A 535 0.18 38.84 -16.92
C ASP A 535 -0.30 37.45 -16.38
N SER A 536 -0.38 36.43 -17.23
CA SER A 536 -0.76 35.04 -16.83
C SER A 536 0.39 34.27 -16.13
N LYS A 537 1.61 34.70 -16.34
CA LYS A 537 2.80 34.13 -15.70
C LYS A 537 2.92 34.47 -14.20
N LEU A 538 2.32 35.58 -13.75
CA LEU A 538 2.62 36.16 -12.46
C LEU A 538 2.10 35.32 -11.26
N ALA A 539 0.93 34.69 -11.36
CA ALA A 539 0.40 33.84 -10.28
C ALA A 539 1.12 32.47 -10.21
N VAL A 540 1.45 31.95 -11.39
CA VAL A 540 2.20 30.67 -11.54
C VAL A 540 3.65 30.88 -11.16
N GLU A 541 4.29 31.99 -11.56
CA GLU A 541 5.63 32.38 -11.15
C GLU A 541 5.67 32.64 -9.63
N THR A 542 4.64 33.28 -9.04
CA THR A 542 4.57 33.52 -7.59
C THR A 542 4.40 32.22 -6.79
N ALA A 543 3.65 31.24 -7.31
CA ALA A 543 3.54 29.93 -6.67
C ALA A 543 4.83 29.11 -6.83
N ALA A 544 5.43 29.13 -8.02
CA ALA A 544 6.72 28.49 -8.30
C ALA A 544 7.87 29.19 -7.55
N GLU A 545 7.90 30.52 -7.51
CA GLU A 545 8.86 31.30 -6.72
C GLU A 545 8.65 31.12 -5.22
N ALA A 546 7.42 31.02 -4.72
CA ALA A 546 7.17 30.73 -3.30
C ALA A 546 7.65 29.33 -2.90
N VAL A 547 7.53 28.35 -3.78
CA VAL A 547 8.09 27.00 -3.58
C VAL A 547 9.60 27.02 -3.67
N ILE A 548 10.18 27.73 -4.62
CA ILE A 548 11.64 27.84 -4.85
C ILE A 548 12.30 28.67 -3.74
N THR A 549 11.67 29.74 -3.26
CA THR A 549 12.26 30.64 -2.23
C THR A 549 12.28 29.98 -0.85
N LEU A 550 11.37 29.05 -0.58
CA LEU A 550 11.34 28.27 0.67
C LEU A 550 12.35 27.12 0.70
N GLU A 551 12.95 26.75 -0.45
CA GLU A 551 14.07 25.79 -0.53
C GLU A 551 15.42 26.36 -0.07
N ALA A 552 15.52 27.67 0.11
CA ALA A 552 16.80 28.36 0.40
C ALA A 552 17.15 28.46 1.89
N HIS A 553 16.68 27.55 2.76
CA HIS A 553 17.23 27.43 4.11
C HIS A 553 18.54 26.61 4.10
N PRO A 554 19.66 27.17 4.62
CA PRO A 554 21.02 26.66 4.37
C PRO A 554 21.41 25.37 5.12
N ASP A 555 20.53 24.73 5.88
CA ASP A 555 20.87 23.59 6.77
C ASP A 555 20.34 22.22 6.36
N GLU A 556 19.69 22.06 5.20
CA GLU A 556 19.30 20.73 4.68
C GLU A 556 19.81 20.53 3.25
N GLU A 557 20.99 19.90 3.11
CA GLU A 557 21.43 19.25 1.86
C GLU A 557 20.48 18.11 1.47
N ARG A 558 19.32 18.41 0.89
CA ARG A 558 18.48 17.47 0.17
C ARG A 558 18.11 18.05 -1.18
N ALA A 559 18.90 17.72 -2.19
CA ALA A 559 18.63 17.98 -3.60
C ALA A 559 17.38 17.20 -4.07
N GLY A 560 16.22 17.86 -4.10
CA GLY A 560 14.99 17.31 -4.66
C GLY A 560 13.91 18.37 -4.61
N GLY A 561 13.72 19.13 -5.70
CA GLY A 561 12.68 20.17 -5.79
C GLY A 561 11.27 19.61 -5.71
N VAL A 562 10.31 20.42 -5.25
CA VAL A 562 8.89 20.08 -5.23
C VAL A 562 8.38 19.89 -6.67
N ASP A 563 7.69 18.78 -6.95
CA ASP A 563 7.12 18.50 -8.28
C ASP A 563 5.83 19.33 -8.46
N VAL A 564 5.90 20.41 -9.23
CA VAL A 564 4.77 21.32 -9.50
C VAL A 564 4.29 21.10 -10.91
N ILE A 565 3.02 20.72 -11.07
CA ILE A 565 2.35 20.57 -12.36
C ILE A 565 1.33 21.69 -12.53
N THR A 566 1.49 22.55 -13.54
CA THR A 566 0.53 23.59 -13.86
C THR A 566 -0.36 23.16 -15.03
N ARG A 567 -1.68 23.31 -14.86
CA ARG A 567 -2.68 23.08 -15.91
C ARG A 567 -3.50 24.36 -16.10
N ALA A 568 -3.36 24.99 -17.26
CA ALA A 568 -4.15 26.16 -17.62
C ALA A 568 -5.55 25.72 -18.09
N HIS A 569 -6.60 26.20 -17.41
CA HIS A 569 -7.98 26.09 -17.86
C HIS A 569 -8.52 27.51 -18.10
N GLY A 570 -8.77 27.87 -19.36
CA GLY A 570 -9.17 29.21 -19.79
C GLY A 570 -10.59 29.66 -19.41
N SER A 571 -11.22 29.06 -18.40
CA SER A 571 -12.49 29.52 -17.83
C SER A 571 -12.68 28.91 -16.43
N LEU A 572 -13.36 29.67 -15.54
CA LEU A 572 -13.91 29.18 -14.26
C LEU A 572 -14.93 28.06 -14.56
N ASP A 573 -14.44 26.86 -14.90
CA ASP A 573 -15.28 25.68 -15.13
C ASP A 573 -15.21 24.77 -13.90
N PRO A 574 -16.25 24.75 -13.04
CA PRO A 574 -16.30 23.89 -11.88
C PRO A 574 -16.22 22.39 -12.21
N GLU A 575 -16.67 22.00 -13.43
CA GLU A 575 -16.57 20.60 -13.88
C GLU A 575 -15.12 20.20 -14.15
N ALA A 576 -14.29 21.11 -14.67
CA ALA A 576 -12.88 20.87 -14.87
C ALA A 576 -12.13 20.66 -13.53
N VAL A 577 -12.45 21.49 -12.53
CA VAL A 577 -11.89 21.34 -11.19
C VAL A 577 -12.36 20.03 -10.54
N ALA A 578 -13.64 19.69 -10.66
CA ALA A 578 -14.19 18.42 -10.17
C ALA A 578 -13.57 17.21 -10.88
N GLY A 579 -13.32 17.31 -12.20
CA GLY A 579 -12.65 16.29 -12.99
C GLY A 579 -11.20 16.04 -12.53
N GLU A 580 -10.46 17.10 -12.25
CA GLU A 580 -9.10 17.00 -11.70
C GLU A 580 -9.11 16.48 -10.25
N ALA A 581 -10.02 16.98 -9.42
CA ALA A 581 -10.17 16.60 -8.03
C ALA A 581 -10.40 15.08 -7.81
N ARG A 582 -11.07 14.42 -8.77
CA ARG A 582 -11.29 12.95 -8.76
C ARG A 582 -10.01 12.12 -8.93
N LYS A 583 -8.87 12.74 -9.28
CA LYS A 583 -7.59 12.06 -9.46
C LYS A 583 -6.85 11.77 -8.13
N GLY A 584 -7.51 11.91 -6.99
CA GLY A 584 -6.98 11.54 -5.67
C GLY A 584 -6.01 12.57 -5.11
N TYR A 585 -6.54 13.71 -4.63
CA TYR A 585 -5.81 14.73 -3.86
C TYR A 585 -6.28 14.72 -2.42
N ASP A 586 -5.38 15.08 -1.49
CA ASP A 586 -5.67 15.05 -0.05
C ASP A 586 -6.14 16.41 0.48
N LEU A 587 -5.83 17.49 -0.22
CA LEU A 587 -6.27 18.84 0.13
C LEU A 587 -6.51 19.66 -1.14
N LEU A 588 -7.69 20.26 -1.25
CA LEU A 588 -8.02 21.28 -2.26
C LEU A 588 -7.95 22.66 -1.62
N VAL A 589 -7.10 23.56 -2.14
CA VAL A 589 -7.02 24.95 -1.73
C VAL A 589 -7.66 25.83 -2.81
N ILE A 590 -8.61 26.66 -2.40
CA ILE A 590 -9.38 27.53 -3.32
C ILE A 590 -9.06 28.99 -3.03
N GLY A 591 -8.52 29.68 -4.05
CA GLY A 591 -8.23 31.11 -4.01
C GLY A 591 -8.70 31.81 -5.28
N ILE A 592 -9.96 32.29 -5.30
CA ILE A 592 -10.55 32.99 -6.45
C ILE A 592 -11.09 34.34 -6.06
N GLY A 593 -11.17 35.28 -7.03
CA GLY A 593 -11.43 36.72 -6.80
C GLY A 593 -12.74 37.06 -6.09
N LYS A 594 -13.77 36.22 -6.22
CA LYS A 594 -15.07 36.41 -5.56
C LYS A 594 -15.31 35.40 -4.46
N THR A 595 -14.78 35.64 -3.27
CA THR A 595 -15.01 34.75 -2.12
C THR A 595 -16.40 34.94 -1.51
N ARG A 596 -16.98 36.14 -1.59
CA ARG A 596 -18.21 36.53 -0.87
C ARG A 596 -19.37 36.85 -1.81
N GLU A 597 -20.56 36.43 -1.46
CA GLU A 597 -21.82 36.90 -2.05
C GLU A 597 -22.58 37.82 -1.06
N ARG A 598 -23.19 38.91 -1.56
CA ARG A 598 -23.70 40.05 -0.73
C ARG A 598 -24.71 39.70 0.39
N LYS A 599 -25.22 38.47 0.46
CA LYS A 599 -26.23 38.06 1.49
C LYS A 599 -26.14 36.62 2.00
N SER A 600 -25.20 35.76 1.56
CA SER A 600 -25.31 34.32 1.83
C SER A 600 -24.02 33.53 2.07
N GLY A 601 -22.92 34.18 2.47
CA GLY A 601 -21.67 33.45 2.76
C GLY A 601 -20.72 33.33 1.54
N PHE A 602 -20.28 32.15 1.20
CA PHE A 602 -19.36 31.93 0.06
C PHE A 602 -20.04 32.03 -1.29
N SER A 603 -19.30 32.43 -2.33
CA SER A 603 -19.82 32.54 -3.68
C SER A 603 -20.28 31.17 -4.25
N LYS A 604 -21.17 31.22 -5.26
CA LYS A 604 -21.65 29.99 -5.92
C LYS A 604 -20.51 29.24 -6.59
N GLU A 605 -19.54 29.94 -7.14
CA GLU A 605 -18.36 29.37 -7.80
C GLU A 605 -17.53 28.54 -6.82
N ILE A 606 -17.24 29.09 -5.62
CA ILE A 606 -16.54 28.33 -4.55
C ILE A 606 -17.37 27.12 -4.11
N SER A 607 -18.68 27.28 -3.99
CA SER A 607 -19.58 26.19 -3.57
C SER A 607 -19.55 25.04 -4.59
N GLN A 608 -19.61 25.32 -5.87
CA GLN A 608 -19.56 24.34 -6.96
C GLN A 608 -18.20 23.63 -7.03
N ILE A 609 -17.10 24.39 -6.90
CA ILE A 609 -15.75 23.80 -6.85
C ILE A 609 -15.61 22.87 -5.64
N ALA A 610 -16.10 23.30 -4.47
CA ALA A 610 -16.03 22.52 -3.26
C ALA A 610 -16.92 21.27 -3.29
N GLU A 611 -18.05 21.31 -4.01
CA GLU A 611 -19.00 20.20 -4.14
C GLU A 611 -18.41 19.03 -4.95
N GLY A 612 -17.51 19.32 -5.89
CA GLY A 612 -16.80 18.32 -6.68
C GLY A 612 -15.66 17.59 -5.97
N PHE A 613 -15.40 17.88 -4.68
CA PHE A 613 -14.30 17.31 -3.92
C PHE A 613 -14.75 16.74 -2.57
N ASP A 614 -14.49 15.44 -2.35
CA ASP A 614 -14.91 14.73 -1.12
C ASP A 614 -13.90 14.86 0.04
N GLY A 615 -12.71 15.40 -0.21
CA GLY A 615 -11.63 15.56 0.77
C GLY A 615 -11.69 16.87 1.55
N PRO A 616 -10.67 17.11 2.39
CA PRO A 616 -10.45 18.39 3.08
C PRO A 616 -10.28 19.55 2.10
N ILE A 617 -10.91 20.69 2.38
CA ILE A 617 -10.80 21.90 1.58
C ILE A 617 -10.30 23.08 2.41
N ALA A 618 -9.54 23.97 1.79
CA ALA A 618 -9.12 25.24 2.36
C ALA A 618 -9.60 26.39 1.46
N VAL A 619 -10.30 27.36 2.04
CA VAL A 619 -10.81 28.53 1.30
C VAL A 619 -10.10 29.77 1.80
N VAL A 620 -9.55 30.55 0.89
CA VAL A 620 -8.79 31.77 1.18
C VAL A 620 -9.65 33.00 0.90
N ASP A 621 -9.62 33.97 1.82
CA ASP A 621 -10.26 35.28 1.68
C ASP A 621 -9.24 36.35 2.05
N ALA A 622 -8.56 36.93 1.06
CA ALA A 622 -7.54 37.96 1.23
C ALA A 622 -8.16 39.36 1.37
N HIS A 623 -7.70 40.12 2.35
CA HIS A 623 -8.09 41.51 2.47
C HIS A 623 -7.19 42.41 1.62
N ARG A 624 -7.78 43.42 0.93
CA ARG A 624 -7.10 44.27 -0.07
C ARG A 624 -5.80 44.97 0.37
N GLU A 625 -5.59 45.15 1.67
CA GLU A 625 -4.36 45.75 2.20
C GLU A 625 -3.17 44.78 2.33
N SER A 626 -3.39 43.47 2.21
CA SER A 626 -2.33 42.47 2.29
C SER A 626 -1.61 42.19 0.96
N SER A 627 -1.84 42.95 -0.10
CA SER A 627 -1.08 42.88 -1.35
C SER A 627 0.33 43.54 -1.27
N ARG A 628 0.76 43.97 -0.08
CA ARG A 628 2.16 44.30 0.17
C ARG A 628 2.97 43.02 0.36
N PRO A 629 4.23 42.95 -0.14
CA PRO A 629 5.09 41.81 0.14
C PRO A 629 5.10 41.56 1.67
N ALA A 630 4.97 40.29 2.05
CA ALA A 630 4.92 39.91 3.44
C ALA A 630 6.01 40.59 4.22
N LYS A 631 5.65 41.30 5.29
CA LYS A 631 6.65 41.73 6.25
C LYS A 631 7.28 40.45 6.82
N PRO A 632 8.59 40.32 6.88
CA PRO A 632 9.20 39.32 7.73
C PRO A 632 8.59 39.51 9.13
N HIS A 633 8.18 38.41 9.79
CA HIS A 633 7.49 38.37 11.07
C HIS A 633 6.00 38.78 11.04
N GLY A 634 5.19 38.14 10.16
CA GLY A 634 3.72 38.23 10.20
C GLY A 634 3.13 37.67 11.50
N ARG A 635 1.87 38.10 11.86
CA ARG A 635 1.16 37.61 13.05
C ARG A 635 -0.06 36.80 12.65
N ILE A 636 -0.14 35.56 13.11
CA ILE A 636 -1.21 34.61 12.81
C ILE A 636 -2.09 34.39 14.03
N LEU A 637 -3.42 34.55 13.89
CA LEU A 637 -4.40 34.26 14.92
C LEU A 637 -5.10 32.91 14.62
N ILE A 638 -5.13 32.00 15.59
CA ILE A 638 -5.75 30.69 15.44
C ILE A 638 -6.75 30.45 16.55
N PRO A 639 -8.06 30.61 16.30
CA PRO A 639 -9.10 30.28 17.24
C PRO A 639 -9.25 28.77 17.43
N VAL A 640 -9.30 28.31 18.68
CA VAL A 640 -9.41 26.91 19.03
C VAL A 640 -10.54 26.63 20.04
N ASN A 641 -11.12 25.43 19.92
CA ASN A 641 -12.18 24.96 20.78
C ASN A 641 -12.01 23.50 21.26
N GLY A 642 -10.89 22.87 20.91
CA GLY A 642 -10.58 21.48 21.26
C GLY A 642 -11.21 20.42 20.34
N THR A 643 -11.76 20.81 19.19
CA THR A 643 -12.22 19.86 18.15
C THR A 643 -11.07 19.51 17.20
N ASP A 644 -11.19 18.37 16.50
CA ASP A 644 -10.20 17.92 15.52
C ASP A 644 -10.01 18.95 14.40
N VAL A 645 -11.08 19.59 13.94
CA VAL A 645 -10.99 20.63 12.90
C VAL A 645 -10.20 21.86 13.39
N SER A 646 -10.34 22.25 14.66
CA SER A 646 -9.54 23.33 15.22
C SER A 646 -8.07 22.96 15.38
N ARG A 647 -7.77 21.68 15.68
CA ARG A 647 -6.41 21.15 15.72
C ARG A 647 -5.75 21.18 14.35
N ARG A 648 -6.48 20.78 13.28
CA ARG A 648 -5.98 20.85 11.89
C ARG A 648 -5.63 22.28 11.48
N ALA A 649 -6.46 23.24 11.85
CA ALA A 649 -6.17 24.65 11.61
C ALA A 649 -4.88 25.11 12.34
N VAL A 650 -4.64 24.61 13.56
CA VAL A 650 -3.39 24.86 14.28
C VAL A 650 -2.19 24.29 13.53
N GLU A 651 -2.28 23.05 13.02
CA GLU A 651 -1.18 22.42 12.26
C GLU A 651 -0.86 23.20 10.98
N VAL A 652 -1.88 23.63 10.24
CA VAL A 652 -1.70 24.48 9.06
C VAL A 652 -1.06 25.82 9.45
N GLY A 653 -1.56 26.47 10.50
CA GLY A 653 -1.01 27.74 11.00
C GLY A 653 0.44 27.62 11.48
N LEU A 654 0.80 26.53 12.17
CA LEU A 654 2.16 26.25 12.60
C LEU A 654 3.12 26.02 11.41
N THR A 655 2.64 25.30 10.37
CA THR A 655 3.39 25.10 9.15
C THR A 655 3.67 26.44 8.43
N LEU A 656 2.64 27.29 8.34
CA LEU A 656 2.79 28.64 7.76
C LEU A 656 3.75 29.51 8.57
N ALA A 657 3.62 29.49 9.90
CA ALA A 657 4.46 30.27 10.77
C ALA A 657 5.94 29.86 10.71
N ARG A 658 6.20 28.54 10.64
CA ARG A 658 7.56 28.03 10.46
C ARG A 658 8.16 28.47 9.13
N ALA A 659 7.35 28.41 8.05
CA ALA A 659 7.82 28.79 6.70
C ALA A 659 8.07 30.30 6.55
N GLU A 660 7.36 31.16 7.30
CA GLU A 660 7.38 32.61 7.15
C GLU A 660 7.99 33.33 8.36
N ASP A 661 8.50 32.60 9.35
CA ASP A 661 8.99 33.13 10.63
C ASP A 661 7.98 34.06 11.31
N ALA A 662 6.69 33.62 11.38
CA ALA A 662 5.57 34.39 11.89
C ALA A 662 5.25 34.07 13.36
N GLU A 663 4.78 35.09 14.11
CA GLU A 663 4.28 34.90 15.49
C GLU A 663 2.87 34.29 15.49
N ILE A 664 2.63 33.25 16.31
CA ILE A 664 1.32 32.65 16.48
C ILE A 664 0.68 33.08 17.78
N THR A 665 -0.61 33.45 17.71
CA THR A 665 -1.48 33.58 18.88
C THR A 665 -2.64 32.59 18.78
N VAL A 666 -2.74 31.69 19.74
CA VAL A 666 -3.84 30.75 19.89
C VAL A 666 -4.91 31.34 20.80
N LEU A 667 -6.11 31.51 20.27
CA LEU A 667 -7.25 32.10 20.99
C LEU A 667 -8.22 31.00 21.41
N TYR A 668 -8.34 30.78 22.72
CA TYR A 668 -9.36 29.90 23.29
C TYR A 668 -10.59 30.70 23.77
N VAL A 669 -11.78 30.32 23.28
CA VAL A 669 -13.02 31.02 23.61
C VAL A 669 -13.96 30.13 24.37
N THR A 670 -14.31 30.54 25.60
CA THR A 670 -15.28 29.84 26.45
C THR A 670 -16.62 30.55 26.46
N ARG A 671 -17.71 29.86 26.11
CA ARG A 671 -19.08 30.38 26.35
C ARG A 671 -19.43 30.24 27.80
N ALA A 672 -19.84 31.34 28.44
CA ALA A 672 -20.46 31.29 29.75
C ALA A 672 -21.79 30.54 29.68
N VAL A 673 -21.95 29.53 30.48
CA VAL A 673 -23.26 28.93 30.71
C VAL A 673 -24.05 29.88 31.58
N ALA A 674 -24.90 30.69 30.95
CA ALA A 674 -25.89 31.53 31.63
C ALA A 674 -26.91 30.64 32.34
N ASN A 675 -26.64 30.29 33.59
CA ASN A 675 -27.69 29.85 34.48
C ASN A 675 -27.41 30.37 35.90
N ARG A 676 -27.97 31.53 36.20
CA ARG A 676 -27.81 32.30 37.45
C ARG A 676 -28.47 31.65 38.69
N ARG A 677 -29.07 30.45 38.60
CA ARG A 677 -29.89 29.86 39.68
C ARG A 677 -29.50 28.45 40.16
N SER A 678 -28.33 27.90 39.84
CA SER A 678 -27.96 26.59 40.35
C SER A 678 -26.72 26.66 41.24
N ARG A 679 -26.86 26.31 42.50
CA ARG A 679 -25.78 26.09 43.51
C ARG A 679 -24.77 24.96 43.07
N LYS A 680 -25.01 24.29 41.97
CA LYS A 680 -24.14 23.22 41.38
C LYS A 680 -23.07 23.76 40.41
N GLY A 681 -22.73 25.04 40.37
CA GLY A 681 -21.82 25.65 39.41
C GLY A 681 -20.32 25.37 39.62
N ALA A 682 -19.89 24.98 40.81
CA ALA A 682 -18.46 24.78 41.12
C ALA A 682 -17.80 23.58 40.40
N PRO A 683 -18.41 22.38 40.30
CA PRO A 683 -17.80 21.26 39.61
C PRO A 683 -17.71 21.49 38.10
N ARG A 684 -18.66 22.20 37.50
CA ARG A 684 -18.71 22.50 36.06
C ARG A 684 -17.63 23.52 35.64
N ARG A 685 -17.34 24.53 36.51
CA ARG A 685 -16.23 25.47 36.27
C ARG A 685 -14.87 24.79 36.38
N ARG A 686 -14.69 23.84 37.28
CA ARG A 686 -13.44 23.01 37.36
C ARG A 686 -13.26 22.11 36.17
N ALA A 687 -14.34 21.52 35.64
CA ALA A 687 -14.29 20.69 34.42
C ALA A 687 -13.94 21.51 33.17
N LEU A 688 -14.53 22.71 33.01
CA LEU A 688 -14.21 23.63 31.93
C LEU A 688 -12.74 24.08 31.95
N ARG A 689 -12.21 24.47 33.12
CA ARG A 689 -10.77 24.83 33.25
C ARG A 689 -9.84 23.66 33.04
N ARG A 690 -10.23 22.41 33.35
CA ARG A 690 -9.42 21.21 33.00
C ARG A 690 -9.40 20.98 31.49
N HIS A 691 -10.55 21.12 30.84
CA HIS A 691 -10.66 20.99 29.40
C HIS A 691 -9.82 22.05 28.64
N GLU A 692 -9.95 23.32 29.06
CA GLU A 692 -9.13 24.42 28.53
C GLU A 692 -7.65 24.15 28.68
N ARG A 693 -7.18 23.74 29.86
CA ARG A 693 -5.78 23.41 30.09
C ARG A 693 -5.32 22.22 29.24
N ALA A 694 -6.15 21.18 29.08
CA ALA A 694 -5.82 20.03 28.25
C ALA A 694 -5.68 20.43 26.80
N VAL A 695 -6.59 21.23 26.24
CA VAL A 695 -6.52 21.70 24.85
C VAL A 695 -5.30 22.59 24.64
N LEU A 696 -5.06 23.57 25.50
CA LEU A 696 -3.89 24.45 25.35
C LEU A 696 -2.57 23.73 25.57
N SER A 697 -2.52 22.71 26.46
CA SER A 697 -1.33 21.86 26.63
C SER A 697 -1.03 20.98 25.43
N ASP A 698 -2.08 20.42 24.77
CA ASP A 698 -1.92 19.64 23.54
C ASP A 698 -1.39 20.51 22.39
N ILE A 699 -1.92 21.74 22.26
CA ILE A 699 -1.48 22.69 21.25
C ILE A 699 -0.05 23.20 21.54
N ALA A 700 0.31 23.41 22.81
CA ALA A 700 1.65 23.82 23.19
C ALA A 700 2.70 22.73 22.83
N ALA A 701 2.36 21.47 23.10
CA ALA A 701 3.20 20.36 22.69
C ALA A 701 3.33 20.25 21.15
N LEU A 702 2.27 20.62 20.42
CA LEU A 702 2.30 20.67 18.97
C LEU A 702 3.21 21.81 18.46
N ALA A 703 3.12 23.02 19.05
CA ALA A 703 3.95 24.18 18.70
C ALA A 703 5.44 23.92 18.98
N GLU A 704 5.76 23.30 20.13
CA GLU A 704 7.15 22.90 20.46
C GLU A 704 7.72 21.96 19.40
N ARG A 705 6.92 21.08 18.89
CA ARG A 705 7.33 20.14 17.84
C ARG A 705 7.60 20.81 16.49
N TYR A 706 6.79 21.81 16.11
CA TYR A 706 7.01 22.62 14.92
C TYR A 706 8.12 23.66 15.10
N GLU A 707 8.75 23.72 16.30
CA GLU A 707 9.77 24.69 16.68
C GLU A 707 9.28 26.15 16.55
N VAL A 708 7.98 26.38 16.76
CA VAL A 708 7.35 27.68 16.65
C VAL A 708 6.97 28.21 18.02
N THR A 709 7.38 29.45 18.32
CA THR A 709 6.96 30.14 19.54
C THR A 709 5.50 30.58 19.41
N MET A 710 4.68 30.29 20.42
CA MET A 710 3.27 30.69 20.40
C MET A 710 2.86 31.45 21.67
N ARG A 711 1.92 32.36 21.50
CA ARG A 711 1.20 33.02 22.60
C ARG A 711 -0.20 32.43 22.75
N THR A 712 -0.70 32.37 23.96
CA THR A 712 -2.06 31.88 24.24
C THR A 712 -2.91 32.99 24.84
N GLU A 713 -4.07 33.21 24.25
CA GLU A 713 -5.09 34.16 24.75
C GLU A 713 -6.40 33.42 25.06
N THR A 714 -7.02 33.80 26.15
CA THR A 714 -8.32 33.21 26.56
C THR A 714 -9.38 34.32 26.70
N ARG A 715 -10.49 34.18 26.01
CA ARG A 715 -11.66 35.07 26.15
C ARG A 715 -12.82 34.30 26.80
N VAL A 716 -13.33 34.84 27.86
CA VAL A 716 -14.40 34.23 28.67
C VAL A 716 -15.66 35.06 28.58
N ASN A 717 -16.81 34.43 28.46
CA ASN A 717 -18.14 35.09 28.42
C ASN A 717 -18.41 35.93 27.15
N VAL A 718 -17.72 35.68 26.07
CA VAL A 718 -17.92 36.38 24.79
C VAL A 718 -18.39 35.34 23.73
N ALA A 719 -19.22 35.80 22.80
CA ALA A 719 -19.58 34.97 21.65
C ALA A 719 -18.32 34.72 20.79
N PRO A 720 -18.10 33.47 20.25
CA PRO A 720 -16.89 33.15 19.54
C PRO A 720 -16.59 34.06 18.35
N ASP A 721 -17.60 34.43 17.57
CA ASP A 721 -17.50 35.35 16.45
C ASP A 721 -17.02 36.75 16.89
N ALA A 722 -17.62 37.30 17.97
CA ALA A 722 -17.23 38.60 18.50
C ALA A 722 -15.81 38.57 19.11
N ALA A 723 -15.43 37.47 19.77
CA ALA A 723 -14.10 37.30 20.32
C ALA A 723 -13.02 37.24 19.22
N ILE A 724 -13.26 36.45 18.15
CA ILE A 724 -12.32 36.29 17.01
C ILE A 724 -12.16 37.61 16.25
N VAL A 725 -13.28 38.26 15.89
CA VAL A 725 -13.26 39.55 15.18
C VAL A 725 -12.66 40.65 16.02
N GLY A 726 -12.94 40.64 17.35
CA GLY A 726 -12.35 41.59 18.28
C GLY A 726 -10.85 41.47 18.44
N GLU A 727 -10.36 40.23 18.53
CA GLU A 727 -8.91 39.92 18.62
C GLU A 727 -8.19 40.21 17.30
N ALA A 728 -8.79 39.85 16.18
CA ALA A 728 -8.22 40.10 14.84
C ALA A 728 -7.89 41.57 14.58
N LYS A 729 -8.59 42.53 15.27
CA LYS A 729 -8.31 43.98 15.17
C LYS A 729 -7.01 44.41 15.85
N GLN A 730 -6.33 43.51 16.58
CA GLN A 730 -5.10 43.85 17.30
C GLN A 730 -3.81 43.70 16.45
N GLY A 731 -3.93 43.78 15.13
CA GLY A 731 -2.79 43.80 14.22
C GLY A 731 -2.30 42.43 13.80
N TYR A 732 -3.19 41.49 13.55
CA TYR A 732 -2.89 40.22 12.91
C TYR A 732 -2.98 40.35 11.37
N ASP A 733 -2.21 39.55 10.67
CA ASP A 733 -2.16 39.52 9.19
C ASP A 733 -3.05 38.41 8.63
N LEU A 734 -3.18 37.29 9.37
CA LEU A 734 -3.96 36.12 8.95
C LEU A 734 -4.73 35.52 10.14
N VAL A 735 -5.98 35.14 9.89
CA VAL A 735 -6.78 34.32 10.80
C VAL A 735 -6.95 32.94 10.18
N VAL A 736 -6.51 31.88 10.86
CA VAL A 736 -6.67 30.49 10.41
C VAL A 736 -7.78 29.83 11.24
N LEU A 737 -8.89 29.51 10.60
CA LEU A 737 -10.08 29.01 11.26
C LEU A 737 -10.40 27.57 10.83
N GLY A 738 -10.38 26.62 11.79
CA GLY A 738 -10.86 25.26 11.57
C GLY A 738 -12.38 25.21 11.57
N VAL A 739 -12.97 24.67 10.53
CA VAL A 739 -14.41 24.65 10.29
C VAL A 739 -14.87 23.27 9.81
N SER A 740 -16.13 22.93 10.06
CA SER A 740 -16.73 21.70 9.55
C SER A 740 -17.66 22.02 8.41
N ARG A 741 -17.52 21.29 7.31
CA ARG A 741 -18.44 21.35 6.16
C ARG A 741 -19.82 20.88 6.62
N ARG A 742 -20.86 21.62 6.29
CA ARG A 742 -22.25 21.24 6.58
C ARG A 742 -22.96 20.91 5.28
N PRO A 743 -23.81 19.88 5.24
CA PRO A 743 -24.56 19.53 4.06
C PRO A 743 -25.54 20.66 3.69
N GLY A 744 -25.68 20.96 2.41
CA GLY A 744 -26.55 21.97 1.82
C GLY A 744 -26.12 22.35 0.43
N ASP A 745 -27.00 22.97 -0.37
CA ASP A 745 -26.76 23.38 -1.77
C ASP A 745 -25.70 24.51 -1.91
N THR A 746 -25.28 25.11 -0.80
CA THR A 746 -24.23 26.14 -0.75
C THR A 746 -23.21 25.80 0.32
N LEU A 747 -21.94 26.11 0.06
CA LEU A 747 -20.88 25.88 1.02
C LEU A 747 -21.11 26.70 2.31
N PHE A 748 -21.34 26.02 3.42
CA PHE A 748 -21.63 26.65 4.70
C PHE A 748 -20.80 26.04 5.82
N PHE A 749 -20.02 26.86 6.49
CA PHE A 749 -19.14 26.46 7.59
C PHE A 749 -19.67 26.84 8.98
N GLY A 750 -20.91 27.33 9.05
CA GLY A 750 -21.54 27.73 10.30
C GLY A 750 -21.48 29.23 10.58
N ASN A 751 -22.35 29.69 11.49
CA ASN A 751 -22.55 31.11 11.77
C ASN A 751 -21.28 31.85 12.24
N THR A 752 -20.39 31.20 12.97
CA THR A 752 -19.13 31.81 13.41
C THR A 752 -18.21 32.11 12.24
N ALA A 753 -18.05 31.13 11.29
CA ALA A 753 -17.23 31.32 10.12
C ALA A 753 -17.80 32.41 9.21
N THR A 754 -19.12 32.43 9.00
CA THR A 754 -19.79 33.47 8.22
C THR A 754 -19.61 34.85 8.87
N ALA A 755 -19.76 34.98 10.20
CA ALA A 755 -19.55 36.25 10.89
C ALA A 755 -18.08 36.73 10.82
N VAL A 756 -17.10 35.80 10.84
CA VAL A 756 -15.70 36.16 10.67
C VAL A 756 -15.45 36.57 9.21
N LEU A 757 -15.98 35.83 8.22
CA LEU A 757 -15.90 36.19 6.82
C LEU A 757 -16.46 37.60 6.56
N ASP A 758 -17.61 37.97 7.15
CA ASP A 758 -18.29 39.22 6.87
C ASP A 758 -17.67 40.43 7.62
N ARG A 759 -17.14 40.22 8.84
CA ARG A 759 -16.75 41.32 9.75
C ARG A 759 -15.24 41.45 9.94
N SER A 760 -14.45 40.44 9.55
CA SER A 760 -13.00 40.50 9.63
C SER A 760 -12.45 41.48 8.58
N LYS A 761 -11.50 42.30 9.02
CA LYS A 761 -10.70 43.18 8.12
C LYS A 761 -9.32 42.61 7.86
N VAL A 762 -9.05 41.38 8.28
CA VAL A 762 -7.79 40.63 8.15
C VAL A 762 -8.04 39.50 7.19
N SER A 763 -7.00 39.05 6.49
CA SER A 763 -7.09 37.87 5.63
C SER A 763 -7.50 36.63 6.43
N ASN A 764 -8.34 35.78 5.84
CA ASN A 764 -8.86 34.58 6.49
C ASN A 764 -8.53 33.33 5.68
N LEU A 765 -8.18 32.26 6.39
CA LEU A 765 -8.03 30.92 5.87
C LEU A 765 -9.00 30.00 6.59
N PHE A 766 -9.96 29.43 5.87
CA PHE A 766 -10.92 28.47 6.41
C PHE A 766 -10.46 27.07 6.04
N VAL A 767 -10.09 26.25 7.00
CA VAL A 767 -9.68 24.85 6.81
C VAL A 767 -10.85 23.96 7.20
N ALA A 768 -11.48 23.33 6.20
CA ALA A 768 -12.66 22.48 6.36
C ALA A 768 -12.31 21.00 6.12
N SER A 769 -12.92 20.13 6.93
CA SER A 769 -12.78 18.69 6.78
C SER A 769 -14.03 17.96 7.25
#